data_d792bca4c193680bea8a12adfbd59055
#
_entry.id   d792bca4c193680bea8a12adfbd59055
#
_cell.length_a   1.000
_cell.length_b   1.000
_cell.length_c   1.000
_cell.angle_alpha   90.00
_cell.angle_beta   90.00
_cell.angle_gamma   90.00
#
_symmetry.space_group_name_H-M   'P 1'
#
loop_
_entity.id
_entity.type
_entity.pdbx_description
1 polymer ?
#
loop_
_entity_poly.entity_id
_entity_poly.type
_entity_poly.pdbx_seq_one_letter_code
_entity_poly.pdbx_strand_id
1 'polypeptide(L)'
;MIKNIFLRISLGIVFRSKRCRMLIVVFAAVLPLFAQLKLPKLVSDGMILQRNAELVIWGWANSNETITIDFKGKSYQTVADSAGEWQLMLPEQKAGGPYEIRIKGEKEAITLHDILIGDVWFASGQSNMELPMRRVAPIYEDEIKTSECTFIRHFFVPQRYNFKQPEKDLPTGQWISADPETVLDFSAVAYFFAKEMYEKYKVPVGIINASLGGSPIQSWMSEEALKEFPQYYQEAQQFKNDELIQEIEEKDSIRIAEWYAALWKNDKGFQKDLPWFLPHIDTSDWLTMTIPGYWSDTYPDIQNGSVWFRKKVEIPGHLAGKQAKLILGRIIDADSVYLNGEFVGTTGYQYPPRRYEIPANFLKEGENEIVVRVISNIGKGGFVPDKLYALIIDNDTIDLTGEWKMKQGAEMPPLAEQTFVRWKPVGLYNAMVAPVTNYRIKGFLWYQGESNADKPYEYRFLLPKLIENWRDDRRQGDLPFLFVQLPNYGLPVSEPTESNWALLRESQLVTFKKVPVTGMAVTIDLGEWNDIHPLRKKEVGERLALWAQKIAYGEKNIVCSGPIYESIEVKGNAIWLKFKEIGSGLVAKDNLPLKEFAIAGPDRKFVWANAEIVGNMVRVWSDKVAKPVAVRYAWADNPANANLYNKEDLPASPFRTDNW
;
A
#
# COMPACT_ATOMS: atom_id res chain seq x y z
N MET A 1 33.11 7.56 -18.35
CA MET A 1 33.77 7.44 -19.68
C MET A 1 32.76 6.87 -20.68
N ILE A 2 31.85 7.70 -21.18
CA ILE A 2 31.00 7.37 -22.36
C ILE A 2 30.84 8.65 -23.15
N LYS A 3 31.30 8.62 -24.41
CA LYS A 3 31.40 9.74 -25.32
C LYS A 3 30.07 9.98 -26.06
N ASN A 4 29.75 11.26 -26.16
CA ASN A 4 28.73 11.86 -27.03
C ASN A 4 28.93 11.51 -28.51
N ILE A 5 27.81 11.31 -29.22
CA ILE A 5 27.77 11.48 -30.67
C ILE A 5 26.62 12.47 -30.95
N PHE A 6 27.01 13.72 -31.25
CA PHE A 6 26.15 14.71 -31.87
C PHE A 6 26.33 14.64 -33.39
N LEU A 7 25.24 14.46 -34.12
CA LEU A 7 25.23 14.67 -35.56
C LEU A 7 24.67 16.07 -35.84
N ARG A 8 25.54 16.97 -36.23
CA ARG A 8 25.17 18.28 -36.84
C ARG A 8 24.99 18.07 -38.32
N ILE A 9 23.85 18.50 -38.87
CA ILE A 9 23.69 18.76 -40.31
C ILE A 9 23.60 20.27 -40.46
N SER A 10 24.62 20.85 -41.09
CA SER A 10 24.64 22.24 -41.53
C SER A 10 24.19 22.31 -42.97
N LEU A 11 23.15 23.11 -43.27
CA LEU A 11 22.81 23.50 -44.61
C LEU A 11 23.30 24.93 -44.84
N GLY A 12 24.13 25.11 -45.82
CA GLY A 12 24.45 26.38 -46.38
C GLY A 12 24.90 26.16 -47.80
N ILE A 13 24.12 26.56 -48.81
CA ILE A 13 24.61 27.05 -50.10
C ILE A 13 23.44 27.79 -50.78
N VAL A 14 23.68 29.10 -51.03
CA VAL A 14 22.89 29.95 -51.90
C VAL A 14 23.48 29.86 -53.29
N PHE A 15 22.66 29.52 -54.28
CA PHE A 15 22.92 29.89 -55.69
C PHE A 15 21.63 30.28 -56.41
N ARG A 16 21.62 31.54 -56.90
CA ARG A 16 20.65 32.05 -57.86
C ARG A 16 21.03 31.56 -59.28
N SER A 17 20.08 30.93 -59.98
CA SER A 17 19.96 31.18 -61.45
C SER A 17 18.67 30.55 -62.02
N LYS A 18 18.22 31.15 -63.04
CA LYS A 18 16.96 31.20 -63.77
C LYS A 18 16.35 29.87 -64.26
N ARG A 19 15.01 29.82 -64.06
CA ARG A 19 14.00 29.16 -64.90
C ARG A 19 14.28 27.74 -65.45
N CYS A 20 13.74 26.77 -64.66
CA CYS A 20 13.10 25.59 -65.26
C CYS A 20 12.05 25.08 -64.18
N ARG A 21 10.76 25.18 -64.51
CA ARG A 21 9.69 24.61 -63.76
C ARG A 21 9.66 23.10 -63.98
N MET A 22 10.40 22.35 -63.25
CA MET A 22 10.26 20.90 -63.17
C MET A 22 9.29 20.58 -62.04
N LEU A 23 8.09 20.13 -62.38
CA LEU A 23 7.10 19.62 -61.48
C LEU A 23 7.62 18.28 -60.94
N ILE A 24 8.29 18.29 -59.79
CA ILE A 24 8.60 17.05 -59.09
C ILE A 24 7.31 16.64 -58.38
N VAL A 25 6.56 15.71 -58.96
CA VAL A 25 5.50 14.97 -58.30
C VAL A 25 6.22 13.99 -57.32
N VAL A 26 6.33 14.40 -56.06
CA VAL A 26 6.74 13.48 -55.03
C VAL A 26 5.57 12.52 -54.80
N PHE A 27 5.65 11.35 -55.39
CA PHE A 27 4.86 10.20 -55.00
C PHE A 27 5.35 9.84 -53.59
N ALA A 28 4.71 10.40 -52.56
CA ALA A 28 4.81 9.85 -51.25
C ALA A 28 4.17 8.46 -51.31
N ALA A 29 4.98 7.43 -51.50
CA ALA A 29 4.54 6.07 -51.26
C ALA A 29 4.16 6.01 -49.77
N VAL A 30 2.87 6.11 -49.49
CA VAL A 30 2.30 5.73 -48.21
C VAL A 30 2.53 4.21 -48.14
N LEU A 31 3.69 3.82 -47.60
CA LEU A 31 3.88 2.44 -47.19
C LEU A 31 2.80 2.21 -46.13
N PRO A 32 1.88 1.26 -46.31
CA PRO A 32 0.96 0.89 -45.24
C PRO A 32 1.82 0.48 -44.05
N LEU A 33 1.77 1.24 -42.97
CA LEU A 33 2.23 0.79 -41.70
C LEU A 33 1.29 -0.39 -41.30
N PHE A 34 1.70 -1.60 -41.63
CA PHE A 34 1.00 -2.78 -41.15
C PHE A 34 1.12 -2.77 -39.62
N ALA A 35 0.01 -2.73 -38.94
CA ALA A 35 0.01 -2.89 -37.50
C ALA A 35 0.46 -4.34 -37.21
N GLN A 36 1.49 -4.47 -36.40
CA GLN A 36 1.97 -5.76 -35.92
C GLN A 36 0.91 -6.39 -35.00
N LEU A 37 0.74 -7.70 -35.05
CA LEU A 37 -0.06 -8.44 -34.08
C LEU A 37 0.49 -8.18 -32.68
N LYS A 38 -0.29 -7.51 -31.82
CA LYS A 38 0.12 -7.08 -30.48
C LYS A 38 -0.86 -7.57 -29.42
N LEU A 39 -0.32 -8.03 -28.30
CA LEU A 39 -1.09 -8.40 -27.10
C LEU A 39 -0.86 -7.38 -25.99
N PRO A 40 -1.84 -7.16 -25.11
CA PRO A 40 -1.64 -6.37 -23.89
C PRO A 40 -0.66 -7.08 -22.96
N LYS A 41 0.05 -6.30 -22.15
CA LYS A 41 1.07 -6.83 -21.21
C LYS A 41 0.53 -7.88 -20.25
N LEU A 42 -0.74 -7.78 -19.90
CA LEU A 42 -1.40 -8.73 -19.01
C LEU A 42 -1.65 -10.11 -19.67
N VAL A 43 -1.77 -10.14 -21.00
CA VAL A 43 -1.91 -11.37 -21.80
C VAL A 43 -0.53 -11.80 -22.29
N SER A 44 0.19 -12.53 -21.46
CA SER A 44 1.60 -12.89 -21.67
C SER A 44 1.92 -14.26 -21.06
N ASP A 45 3.14 -14.71 -21.28
CA ASP A 45 3.65 -15.94 -20.68
C ASP A 45 3.44 -15.94 -19.16
N GLY A 46 3.17 -17.10 -18.60
CA GLY A 46 2.96 -17.24 -17.17
C GLY A 46 1.61 -16.74 -16.65
N MET A 47 0.71 -16.21 -17.47
CA MET A 47 -0.58 -15.70 -17.00
C MET A 47 -1.45 -16.80 -16.39
N ILE A 48 -2.30 -16.39 -15.42
CA ILE A 48 -3.37 -17.26 -14.89
C ILE A 48 -4.70 -16.71 -15.37
N LEU A 49 -5.44 -17.52 -16.14
CA LEU A 49 -6.78 -17.17 -16.63
C LEU A 49 -7.86 -17.64 -15.64
N GLN A 50 -8.92 -16.84 -15.48
CA GLN A 50 -10.00 -17.15 -14.54
C GLN A 50 -10.76 -18.41 -14.93
N ARG A 51 -10.81 -19.42 -14.04
CA ARG A 51 -11.61 -20.64 -14.24
C ARG A 51 -13.12 -20.40 -14.10
N ASN A 52 -13.93 -21.31 -14.64
CA ASN A 52 -15.39 -21.30 -14.55
C ASN A 52 -16.00 -19.95 -15.03
N ALA A 53 -15.37 -19.33 -16.01
CA ALA A 53 -15.80 -18.15 -16.71
C ALA A 53 -15.31 -18.23 -18.15
N GLU A 54 -15.95 -17.50 -19.06
CA GLU A 54 -15.42 -17.33 -20.40
C GLU A 54 -14.04 -16.66 -20.34
N LEU A 55 -13.04 -17.24 -21.01
CA LEU A 55 -11.70 -16.68 -21.06
C LEU A 55 -11.64 -15.58 -22.12
N VAL A 56 -11.24 -14.39 -21.75
CA VAL A 56 -11.14 -13.25 -22.68
C VAL A 56 -9.69 -13.05 -23.06
N ILE A 57 -9.41 -13.16 -24.38
CA ILE A 57 -8.12 -12.83 -24.98
C ILE A 57 -8.36 -11.68 -25.96
N TRP A 58 -7.52 -10.67 -25.92
CA TRP A 58 -7.69 -9.47 -26.76
C TRP A 58 -6.34 -8.87 -27.18
N GLY A 59 -6.36 -8.01 -28.14
CA GLY A 59 -5.17 -7.34 -28.63
C GLY A 59 -5.44 -6.44 -29.83
N TRP A 60 -4.40 -6.17 -30.58
CA TRP A 60 -4.42 -5.30 -31.76
C TRP A 60 -3.79 -6.01 -32.96
N ALA A 61 -4.30 -5.72 -34.14
CA ALA A 61 -3.83 -6.22 -35.44
C ALA A 61 -4.18 -5.21 -36.55
N ASN A 62 -3.99 -5.57 -37.82
CA ASN A 62 -4.52 -4.73 -38.88
C ASN A 62 -6.05 -4.71 -38.89
N SER A 63 -6.63 -3.60 -39.35
CA SER A 63 -8.08 -3.49 -39.53
C SER A 63 -8.61 -4.63 -40.42
N ASN A 64 -9.70 -5.28 -39.97
CA ASN A 64 -10.34 -6.41 -40.63
C ASN A 64 -9.47 -7.68 -40.76
N GLU A 65 -8.33 -7.76 -40.05
CA GLU A 65 -7.50 -8.95 -40.02
C GLU A 65 -8.19 -10.08 -39.25
N THR A 66 -8.16 -11.30 -39.77
CA THR A 66 -8.68 -12.49 -39.11
C THR A 66 -7.65 -13.00 -38.10
N ILE A 67 -8.04 -13.11 -36.85
CA ILE A 67 -7.23 -13.65 -35.76
C ILE A 67 -7.73 -15.05 -35.39
N THR A 68 -6.82 -16.01 -35.39
CA THR A 68 -7.10 -17.40 -34.98
C THR A 68 -6.37 -17.71 -33.68
N ILE A 69 -7.08 -18.24 -32.68
CA ILE A 69 -6.51 -18.71 -31.42
C ILE A 69 -6.64 -20.23 -31.35
N ASP A 70 -5.50 -20.91 -31.29
CA ASP A 70 -5.43 -22.36 -31.03
C ASP A 70 -5.22 -22.60 -29.52
N PHE A 71 -6.16 -23.28 -28.90
CA PHE A 71 -6.10 -23.63 -27.49
C PHE A 71 -6.68 -25.02 -27.21
N LYS A 72 -5.93 -25.88 -26.55
CA LYS A 72 -6.33 -27.27 -26.16
C LYS A 72 -6.87 -28.08 -27.35
N GLY A 73 -6.19 -27.97 -28.52
CA GLY A 73 -6.55 -28.71 -29.72
C GLY A 73 -7.79 -28.21 -30.49
N LYS A 74 -8.33 -27.04 -30.10
CA LYS A 74 -9.42 -26.36 -30.80
C LYS A 74 -8.95 -25.03 -31.33
N SER A 75 -9.51 -24.61 -32.47
CA SER A 75 -9.25 -23.30 -33.09
C SER A 75 -10.49 -22.43 -32.99
N TYR A 76 -10.29 -21.17 -32.63
CA TYR A 76 -11.32 -20.14 -32.51
C TYR A 76 -10.93 -18.93 -33.33
N GLN A 77 -11.88 -18.19 -33.87
CA GLN A 77 -11.61 -17.05 -34.75
C GLN A 77 -12.39 -15.81 -34.34
N THR A 78 -11.77 -14.66 -34.57
CA THR A 78 -12.39 -13.34 -34.51
C THR A 78 -11.81 -12.46 -35.62
N VAL A 79 -12.38 -11.27 -35.83
CA VAL A 79 -11.88 -10.30 -36.79
C VAL A 79 -11.62 -8.99 -36.06
N ALA A 80 -10.48 -8.38 -36.31
CA ALA A 80 -10.15 -7.06 -35.79
C ALA A 80 -11.10 -6.01 -36.39
N ASP A 81 -11.56 -5.06 -35.59
CA ASP A 81 -12.43 -3.98 -36.02
C ASP A 81 -11.71 -2.93 -36.88
N SER A 82 -12.39 -1.85 -37.26
CA SER A 82 -11.83 -0.76 -38.06
C SER A 82 -10.68 -0.02 -37.36
N ALA A 83 -10.60 -0.07 -36.01
CA ALA A 83 -9.50 0.47 -35.21
C ALA A 83 -8.34 -0.53 -35.02
N GLY A 84 -8.49 -1.76 -35.54
CA GLY A 84 -7.53 -2.84 -35.37
C GLY A 84 -7.65 -3.55 -34.00
N GLU A 85 -8.70 -3.29 -33.24
CA GLU A 85 -8.91 -3.95 -31.94
C GLU A 85 -9.66 -5.28 -32.15
N TRP A 86 -9.23 -6.31 -31.45
CA TRP A 86 -9.91 -7.59 -31.47
C TRP A 86 -10.04 -8.18 -30.08
N GLN A 87 -11.10 -8.93 -29.86
CA GLN A 87 -11.36 -9.69 -28.65
C GLN A 87 -11.97 -11.03 -29.03
N LEU A 88 -11.60 -12.06 -28.31
CA LEU A 88 -12.16 -13.40 -28.47
C LEU A 88 -12.46 -14.02 -27.10
N MET A 89 -13.66 -14.58 -26.99
CA MET A 89 -14.10 -15.31 -25.81
C MET A 89 -13.93 -16.80 -26.05
N LEU A 90 -13.07 -17.45 -25.28
CA LEU A 90 -12.94 -18.90 -25.25
C LEU A 90 -13.91 -19.50 -24.21
N PRO A 91 -14.43 -20.70 -24.43
CA PRO A 91 -15.30 -21.34 -23.48
C PRO A 91 -14.67 -21.49 -22.09
N GLU A 92 -15.51 -21.49 -21.06
CA GLU A 92 -15.08 -21.71 -19.68
C GLU A 92 -14.23 -22.96 -19.54
N GLN A 93 -13.26 -22.90 -18.64
CA GLN A 93 -12.32 -23.98 -18.34
C GLN A 93 -12.32 -24.30 -16.84
N LYS A 94 -12.03 -25.55 -16.52
CA LYS A 94 -11.69 -25.97 -15.16
C LYS A 94 -10.23 -25.63 -14.86
N ALA A 95 -9.89 -25.55 -13.58
CA ALA A 95 -8.51 -25.36 -13.13
C ALA A 95 -7.55 -26.40 -13.74
N GLY A 96 -6.35 -25.98 -14.05
CA GLY A 96 -5.29 -26.85 -14.61
C GLY A 96 -4.22 -26.06 -15.36
N GLY A 97 -3.36 -26.78 -16.02
CA GLY A 97 -2.18 -26.28 -16.74
C GLY A 97 -0.90 -27.00 -16.30
N PRO A 98 0.27 -26.58 -16.83
CA PRO A 98 0.43 -25.47 -17.78
C PRO A 98 -0.05 -25.82 -19.19
N TYR A 99 -0.55 -24.81 -19.89
CA TYR A 99 -1.01 -24.90 -21.28
C TYR A 99 -0.23 -23.90 -22.16
N GLU A 100 -0.37 -24.08 -23.48
CA GLU A 100 0.06 -23.12 -24.50
C GLU A 100 -1.17 -22.54 -25.20
N ILE A 101 -1.07 -21.26 -25.59
CA ILE A 101 -2.05 -20.56 -26.44
C ILE A 101 -1.30 -20.01 -27.64
N ARG A 102 -1.72 -20.39 -28.84
CA ARG A 102 -1.14 -19.86 -30.07
C ARG A 102 -2.12 -18.92 -30.75
N ILE A 103 -1.68 -17.68 -30.97
CA ILE A 103 -2.47 -16.60 -31.57
C ILE A 103 -1.85 -16.29 -32.93
N LYS A 104 -2.65 -16.39 -34.00
CA LYS A 104 -2.20 -16.22 -35.38
C LYS A 104 -2.98 -15.09 -36.04
N GLY A 105 -2.29 -14.11 -36.59
CA GLY A 105 -2.77 -13.21 -37.58
C GLY A 105 -2.43 -13.71 -39.01
N GLU A 106 -2.61 -12.88 -40.01
CA GLU A 106 -2.31 -13.25 -41.42
C GLU A 106 -0.81 -13.46 -41.66
N LYS A 107 0.06 -12.69 -41.02
CA LYS A 107 1.50 -12.68 -41.28
C LYS A 107 2.34 -13.14 -40.07
N GLU A 108 1.80 -13.05 -38.91
CA GLU A 108 2.53 -13.26 -37.65
C GLU A 108 1.78 -14.23 -36.73
N ALA A 109 2.52 -14.88 -35.85
CA ALA A 109 1.97 -15.71 -34.80
C ALA A 109 2.73 -15.48 -33.49
N ILE A 110 2.00 -15.43 -32.41
CA ILE A 110 2.53 -15.37 -31.03
C ILE A 110 2.11 -16.67 -30.33
N THR A 111 3.05 -17.31 -29.67
CA THR A 111 2.74 -18.45 -28.78
C THR A 111 3.01 -18.02 -27.34
N LEU A 112 2.01 -18.16 -26.49
CA LEU A 112 2.11 -17.93 -25.06
C LEU A 112 2.29 -19.25 -24.34
N HIS A 113 3.27 -19.31 -23.46
CA HIS A 113 3.68 -20.49 -22.73
C HIS A 113 3.33 -20.41 -21.24
N ASP A 114 3.29 -21.56 -20.59
CA ASP A 114 3.10 -21.70 -19.15
C ASP A 114 1.81 -21.04 -18.63
N ILE A 115 0.71 -21.24 -19.36
CA ILE A 115 -0.60 -20.68 -19.02
C ILE A 115 -1.30 -21.58 -18.01
N LEU A 116 -1.71 -21.03 -16.90
CA LEU A 116 -2.52 -21.71 -15.91
C LEU A 116 -4.00 -21.26 -15.97
N ILE A 117 -4.90 -22.16 -15.61
CA ILE A 117 -6.31 -21.83 -15.36
C ILE A 117 -6.52 -21.94 -13.85
N GLY A 118 -6.96 -20.84 -13.23
CA GLY A 118 -7.09 -20.74 -11.78
C GLY A 118 -8.05 -19.65 -11.34
N ASP A 119 -7.87 -19.14 -10.15
CA ASP A 119 -8.64 -18.03 -9.63
C ASP A 119 -7.80 -16.75 -9.65
N VAL A 120 -8.31 -15.69 -10.28
CA VAL A 120 -7.61 -14.43 -10.43
C VAL A 120 -8.27 -13.38 -9.55
N TRP A 121 -7.47 -12.69 -8.72
CA TRP A 121 -7.93 -11.64 -7.84
C TRP A 121 -7.26 -10.31 -8.19
N PHE A 122 -8.06 -9.24 -8.20
CA PHE A 122 -7.56 -7.89 -8.39
C PHE A 122 -7.34 -7.23 -7.02
N ALA A 123 -6.08 -7.06 -6.64
CA ALA A 123 -5.67 -6.42 -5.39
C ALA A 123 -5.35 -4.95 -5.64
N SER A 124 -5.94 -4.03 -4.86
CA SER A 124 -5.73 -2.60 -5.02
C SER A 124 -5.89 -1.84 -3.71
N GLY A 125 -5.50 -0.57 -3.71
CA GLY A 125 -5.54 0.31 -2.55
C GLY A 125 -4.30 1.17 -2.43
N GLN A 126 -3.99 1.54 -1.18
CA GLN A 126 -2.80 2.36 -0.90
C GLN A 126 -1.65 1.55 -0.29
N SER A 127 -0.73 2.20 0.41
CA SER A 127 0.52 1.62 0.92
C SER A 127 0.37 0.30 1.69
N ASN A 128 -0.70 0.10 2.44
CA ASN A 128 -0.91 -1.15 3.19
C ASN A 128 -1.28 -2.35 2.30
N MET A 129 -1.83 -2.11 1.08
CA MET A 129 -1.94 -3.14 0.04
C MET A 129 -0.65 -3.27 -0.76
N GLU A 130 0.02 -2.15 -1.06
CA GLU A 130 1.28 -2.13 -1.80
C GLU A 130 2.42 -2.81 -1.07
N LEU A 131 2.45 -2.75 0.27
CA LEU A 131 3.56 -3.13 1.13
C LEU A 131 4.14 -4.51 0.76
N PRO A 132 5.39 -4.57 0.26
CA PRO A 132 5.97 -5.81 -0.23
C PRO A 132 6.44 -6.71 0.92
N MET A 133 6.53 -8.02 0.66
CA MET A 133 6.98 -9.04 1.62
C MET A 133 8.34 -8.71 2.24
N ARG A 134 9.27 -8.07 1.52
CA ARG A 134 10.57 -7.63 2.08
C ARG A 134 10.43 -6.69 3.28
N ARG A 135 9.34 -5.93 3.36
CA ARG A 135 9.08 -5.00 4.47
C ARG A 135 8.68 -5.75 5.74
N VAL A 136 7.97 -6.85 5.60
CA VAL A 136 7.48 -7.69 6.69
C VAL A 136 8.39 -8.90 6.98
N ALA A 137 9.46 -9.05 6.22
CA ALA A 137 10.42 -10.14 6.35
C ALA A 137 10.89 -10.43 7.79
N PRO A 138 11.12 -9.44 8.69
CA PRO A 138 11.58 -9.73 10.04
C PRO A 138 10.67 -10.63 10.87
N ILE A 139 9.37 -10.67 10.57
CA ILE A 139 8.42 -11.51 11.32
C ILE A 139 7.91 -12.70 10.50
N TYR A 140 8.31 -12.81 9.22
CA TYR A 140 7.86 -13.87 8.30
C TYR A 140 9.01 -14.49 7.51
N GLU A 141 10.21 -14.59 8.11
CA GLU A 141 11.38 -15.15 7.45
C GLU A 141 11.18 -16.58 6.97
N ASP A 142 10.52 -17.42 7.78
CA ASP A 142 10.24 -18.82 7.41
C ASP A 142 9.19 -18.92 6.30
N GLU A 143 8.21 -18.01 6.28
CA GLU A 143 7.23 -17.93 5.20
C GLU A 143 7.88 -17.57 3.86
N ILE A 144 8.90 -16.72 3.88
CA ILE A 144 9.67 -16.36 2.69
C ILE A 144 10.53 -17.53 2.25
N LYS A 145 11.27 -18.19 3.15
CA LYS A 145 12.12 -19.34 2.83
C LYS A 145 11.34 -20.52 2.21
N THR A 146 10.07 -20.66 2.58
CA THR A 146 9.19 -21.76 2.13
C THR A 146 8.18 -21.33 1.06
N SER A 147 8.39 -20.18 0.41
CA SER A 147 7.42 -19.58 -0.52
C SER A 147 7.40 -20.20 -1.92
N GLU A 148 8.27 -21.15 -2.24
CA GLU A 148 8.35 -21.73 -3.58
C GLU A 148 7.01 -22.37 -4.00
N CYS A 149 6.33 -21.73 -4.94
CA CYS A 149 5.05 -22.18 -5.47
C CYS A 149 4.75 -21.60 -6.85
N THR A 150 4.93 -22.39 -7.90
CA THR A 150 4.67 -21.97 -9.29
C THR A 150 3.19 -21.73 -9.60
N PHE A 151 2.28 -22.12 -8.70
CA PHE A 151 0.83 -21.94 -8.81
C PHE A 151 0.31 -20.67 -8.16
N ILE A 152 1.16 -19.91 -7.46
CA ILE A 152 0.85 -18.56 -6.97
C ILE A 152 1.64 -17.58 -7.82
N ARG A 153 0.94 -16.72 -8.55
CA ARG A 153 1.57 -15.75 -9.45
C ARG A 153 1.07 -14.34 -9.20
N HIS A 154 1.97 -13.41 -9.33
CA HIS A 154 1.70 -12.00 -9.11
C HIS A 154 2.05 -11.21 -10.38
N PHE A 155 1.16 -10.30 -10.75
CA PHE A 155 1.38 -9.30 -11.79
C PHE A 155 1.31 -7.93 -11.14
N PHE A 156 2.44 -7.22 -11.10
CA PHE A 156 2.47 -5.86 -10.58
C PHE A 156 2.15 -4.86 -11.70
N VAL A 157 1.08 -4.09 -11.52
CA VAL A 157 0.68 -3.02 -12.44
C VAL A 157 1.59 -1.82 -12.21
N PRO A 158 2.31 -1.33 -13.23
CA PRO A 158 3.19 -0.16 -13.09
C PRO A 158 2.47 1.07 -12.57
N GLN A 159 3.05 1.72 -11.56
CA GLN A 159 2.48 2.90 -10.92
C GLN A 159 2.56 4.12 -11.84
N ARG A 160 1.42 4.55 -12.33
CA ARG A 160 1.26 5.66 -13.28
C ARG A 160 -0.05 6.38 -13.05
N TYR A 161 -0.17 7.58 -13.59
CA TYR A 161 -1.43 8.31 -13.67
C TYR A 161 -1.67 8.84 -15.09
N ASN A 162 -2.94 9.02 -15.44
CA ASN A 162 -3.38 9.65 -16.68
C ASN A 162 -4.70 10.36 -16.43
N PHE A 163 -4.73 11.68 -16.52
CA PHE A 163 -5.94 12.46 -16.27
C PHE A 163 -6.80 12.67 -17.53
N LYS A 164 -6.27 12.37 -18.73
CA LYS A 164 -6.94 12.69 -19.99
C LYS A 164 -7.97 11.64 -20.39
N GLN A 165 -7.58 10.36 -20.32
CA GLN A 165 -8.45 9.26 -20.75
C GLN A 165 -7.97 7.92 -20.19
N PRO A 166 -8.85 6.92 -20.10
CA PRO A 166 -8.49 5.56 -19.77
C PRO A 166 -7.46 4.99 -20.78
N GLU A 167 -6.41 4.36 -20.27
CA GLU A 167 -5.43 3.66 -21.10
C GLU A 167 -5.96 2.26 -21.49
N LYS A 168 -5.54 1.76 -22.64
CA LYS A 168 -5.97 0.46 -23.17
C LYS A 168 -5.00 -0.67 -22.86
N ASP A 169 -3.76 -0.33 -22.52
CA ASP A 169 -2.68 -1.28 -22.22
C ASP A 169 -1.71 -0.70 -21.18
N LEU A 170 -0.97 -1.56 -20.53
CA LEU A 170 0.11 -1.20 -19.63
C LEU A 170 1.42 -1.02 -20.42
N PRO A 171 2.35 -0.15 -20.00
CA PRO A 171 3.63 0.04 -20.69
C PRO A 171 4.56 -1.16 -20.52
N THR A 172 4.48 -1.84 -19.38
CA THR A 172 5.28 -3.02 -19.01
C THR A 172 4.52 -3.87 -18.01
N GLY A 173 5.01 -5.06 -17.74
CA GLY A 173 4.47 -5.99 -16.74
C GLY A 173 4.74 -7.42 -17.16
N GLN A 174 4.79 -8.31 -16.17
CA GLN A 174 4.94 -9.75 -16.38
C GLN A 174 4.31 -10.51 -15.19
N TRP A 175 3.91 -11.74 -15.44
CA TRP A 175 3.49 -12.66 -14.41
C TRP A 175 4.72 -13.32 -13.78
N ILE A 176 4.82 -13.29 -12.47
CA ILE A 176 5.95 -13.82 -11.71
C ILE A 176 5.43 -14.86 -10.73
N SER A 177 6.03 -16.05 -10.74
CA SER A 177 5.74 -17.12 -9.76
C SER A 177 6.40 -16.81 -8.42
N ALA A 178 5.76 -17.28 -7.34
CA ALA A 178 6.32 -17.15 -6.00
C ALA A 178 7.50 -18.12 -5.81
N ASP A 179 8.62 -17.57 -5.34
CA ASP A 179 9.78 -18.26 -4.79
C ASP A 179 10.44 -17.37 -3.72
N PRO A 180 11.44 -17.85 -2.96
CA PRO A 180 12.05 -17.05 -1.89
C PRO A 180 12.68 -15.72 -2.30
N GLU A 181 13.04 -15.55 -3.57
CA GLU A 181 13.60 -14.31 -4.11
C GLU A 181 12.49 -13.39 -4.63
N THR A 182 11.64 -13.90 -5.49
CA THR A 182 10.60 -13.12 -6.18
C THR A 182 9.49 -12.68 -5.25
N VAL A 183 9.12 -13.49 -4.25
CA VAL A 183 8.07 -13.18 -3.27
C VAL A 183 8.37 -11.89 -2.49
N LEU A 184 9.64 -11.53 -2.35
CA LEU A 184 10.05 -10.31 -1.65
C LEU A 184 9.40 -9.05 -2.21
N ASP A 185 9.04 -9.05 -3.50
CA ASP A 185 8.39 -7.93 -4.19
C ASP A 185 6.85 -8.07 -4.29
N PHE A 186 6.27 -9.18 -3.86
CA PHE A 186 4.83 -9.37 -3.86
C PHE A 186 4.18 -8.52 -2.74
N SER A 187 2.98 -8.03 -2.96
CA SER A 187 2.14 -7.50 -1.90
C SER A 187 2.00 -8.54 -0.78
N ALA A 188 2.38 -8.18 0.44
CA ALA A 188 2.35 -9.14 1.55
C ALA A 188 0.92 -9.62 1.86
N VAL A 189 -0.07 -8.71 1.89
CA VAL A 189 -1.47 -9.07 2.10
C VAL A 189 -1.99 -10.00 1.00
N ALA A 190 -1.73 -9.63 -0.26
CA ALA A 190 -2.23 -10.39 -1.40
C ALA A 190 -1.53 -11.75 -1.52
N TYR A 191 -0.24 -11.85 -1.17
CA TYR A 191 0.49 -13.12 -1.12
C TYR A 191 -0.09 -14.06 -0.06
N PHE A 192 -0.26 -13.60 1.19
CA PHE A 192 -0.82 -14.45 2.24
C PHE A 192 -2.26 -14.87 1.93
N PHE A 193 -3.07 -13.97 1.36
CA PHE A 193 -4.37 -14.34 0.83
C PHE A 193 -4.28 -15.44 -0.22
N ALA A 194 -3.42 -15.28 -1.22
CA ALA A 194 -3.26 -16.26 -2.31
C ALA A 194 -2.75 -17.62 -1.79
N LYS A 195 -1.84 -17.59 -0.81
CA LYS A 195 -1.30 -18.78 -0.16
C LYS A 195 -2.42 -19.58 0.53
N GLU A 196 -3.24 -18.93 1.37
CA GLU A 196 -4.39 -19.56 2.03
C GLU A 196 -5.37 -20.19 1.02
N MET A 197 -5.69 -19.46 -0.06
CA MET A 197 -6.59 -19.96 -1.08
C MET A 197 -6.00 -21.15 -1.82
N TYR A 198 -4.71 -21.10 -2.18
CA TYR A 198 -4.02 -22.22 -2.85
C TYR A 198 -3.88 -23.42 -1.92
N GLU A 199 -3.49 -23.24 -0.68
CA GLU A 199 -3.32 -24.32 0.28
C GLU A 199 -4.64 -25.08 0.53
N LYS A 200 -5.74 -24.35 0.58
CA LYS A 200 -7.06 -24.93 0.80
C LYS A 200 -7.64 -25.62 -0.44
N TYR A 201 -7.60 -24.98 -1.59
CA TYR A 201 -8.32 -25.48 -2.79
C TYR A 201 -7.42 -26.17 -3.80
N LYS A 202 -6.11 -26.06 -3.69
CA LYS A 202 -5.10 -26.58 -4.66
C LYS A 202 -5.38 -26.13 -6.10
N VAL A 203 -5.87 -24.92 -6.25
CA VAL A 203 -6.17 -24.24 -7.51
C VAL A 203 -5.19 -23.10 -7.69
N PRO A 204 -4.59 -22.94 -8.90
CA PRO A 204 -3.69 -21.79 -9.15
C PRO A 204 -4.35 -20.46 -8.80
N VAL A 205 -3.58 -19.55 -8.18
CA VAL A 205 -4.06 -18.23 -7.79
C VAL A 205 -3.19 -17.14 -8.42
N GLY A 206 -3.84 -16.28 -9.21
CA GLY A 206 -3.22 -15.10 -9.81
C GLY A 206 -3.64 -13.83 -9.09
N ILE A 207 -2.68 -12.98 -8.79
CA ILE A 207 -2.90 -11.65 -8.23
C ILE A 207 -2.50 -10.60 -9.25
N ILE A 208 -3.44 -9.74 -9.64
CA ILE A 208 -3.16 -8.51 -10.38
C ILE A 208 -3.15 -7.39 -9.33
N ASN A 209 -1.97 -6.84 -9.03
CA ASN A 209 -1.79 -5.82 -7.98
C ASN A 209 -1.63 -4.44 -8.59
N ALA A 210 -2.65 -3.59 -8.42
CA ALA A 210 -2.66 -2.18 -8.79
C ALA A 210 -2.81 -1.35 -7.51
N SER A 211 -1.72 -1.06 -6.82
CA SER A 211 -1.70 -0.30 -5.56
C SER A 211 -0.67 0.83 -5.59
N LEU A 212 -0.96 1.93 -4.87
CA LEU A 212 -0.08 3.09 -4.78
C LEU A 212 -0.15 3.73 -3.39
N GLY A 213 0.98 3.85 -2.72
CA GLY A 213 1.08 4.48 -1.40
C GLY A 213 0.56 5.91 -1.35
N GLY A 214 -0.19 6.24 -0.28
CA GLY A 214 -0.74 7.56 -0.03
C GLY A 214 -1.95 7.95 -0.91
N SER A 215 -2.41 7.08 -1.80
CA SER A 215 -3.49 7.42 -2.72
C SER A 215 -4.87 7.43 -2.04
N PRO A 216 -5.66 8.50 -2.19
CA PRO A 216 -7.03 8.55 -1.74
C PRO A 216 -7.97 7.80 -2.70
N ILE A 217 -9.14 7.38 -2.22
CA ILE A 217 -10.09 6.55 -2.98
C ILE A 217 -10.51 7.17 -4.31
N GLN A 218 -10.70 8.49 -4.37
CA GLN A 218 -11.16 9.19 -5.57
C GLN A 218 -10.17 9.13 -6.74
N SER A 219 -8.89 8.85 -6.51
CA SER A 219 -7.92 8.65 -7.59
C SER A 219 -8.12 7.32 -8.33
N TRP A 220 -8.81 6.37 -7.71
CA TRP A 220 -9.14 5.03 -8.22
C TRP A 220 -10.52 4.91 -8.86
N MET A 221 -11.26 6.01 -8.98
CA MET A 221 -12.60 6.06 -9.55
C MET A 221 -12.57 6.65 -10.96
N SER A 222 -13.44 6.16 -11.83
CA SER A 222 -13.61 6.70 -13.19
C SER A 222 -14.16 8.13 -13.16
N GLU A 223 -13.90 8.87 -14.22
CA GLU A 223 -14.48 10.21 -14.38
C GLU A 223 -16.02 10.20 -14.33
N GLU A 224 -16.64 9.16 -14.89
CA GLU A 224 -18.09 8.99 -14.86
C GLU A 224 -18.62 8.80 -13.43
N ALA A 225 -17.98 7.94 -12.65
CA ALA A 225 -18.37 7.70 -11.26
C ALA A 225 -18.21 8.95 -10.38
N LEU A 226 -17.23 9.81 -10.69
CA LEU A 226 -16.98 11.04 -9.93
C LEU A 226 -17.96 12.18 -10.25
N LYS A 227 -18.81 12.08 -11.26
CA LYS A 227 -19.85 13.10 -11.52
C LYS A 227 -20.84 13.28 -10.35
N GLU A 228 -21.01 12.25 -9.53
CA GLU A 228 -21.79 12.31 -8.29
C GLU A 228 -21.08 13.08 -7.16
N PHE A 229 -19.78 13.39 -7.32
CA PHE A 229 -18.93 14.11 -6.38
C PHE A 229 -18.35 15.36 -7.05
N PRO A 230 -19.10 16.46 -7.19
CA PRO A 230 -18.75 17.59 -8.03
C PRO A 230 -17.37 18.19 -7.75
N GLN A 231 -16.94 18.23 -6.48
CA GLN A 231 -15.62 18.75 -6.10
C GLN A 231 -14.48 17.92 -6.70
N TYR A 232 -14.56 16.60 -6.64
CA TYR A 232 -13.54 15.71 -7.20
C TYR A 232 -13.61 15.64 -8.73
N TYR A 233 -14.80 15.72 -9.29
CA TYR A 233 -14.96 15.82 -10.73
C TYR A 233 -14.34 17.10 -11.30
N GLN A 234 -14.57 18.24 -10.67
CA GLN A 234 -14.00 19.52 -11.08
C GLN A 234 -12.48 19.51 -10.94
N GLU A 235 -11.95 18.97 -9.84
CA GLU A 235 -10.50 18.80 -9.66
C GLU A 235 -9.92 17.92 -10.78
N ALA A 236 -10.54 16.79 -11.12
CA ALA A 236 -10.08 15.93 -12.22
C ALA A 236 -10.03 16.68 -13.56
N GLN A 237 -11.02 17.56 -13.86
CA GLN A 237 -10.99 18.36 -15.08
C GLN A 237 -9.83 19.35 -15.12
N GLN A 238 -9.44 19.93 -13.96
CA GLN A 238 -8.30 20.85 -13.88
C GLN A 238 -6.98 20.12 -14.21
N PHE A 239 -6.81 18.89 -13.70
CA PHE A 239 -5.60 18.10 -13.94
C PHE A 239 -5.51 17.49 -15.35
N LYS A 240 -6.48 17.68 -16.24
CA LYS A 240 -6.32 17.42 -17.68
C LYS A 240 -5.39 18.43 -18.37
N ASN A 241 -5.07 19.55 -17.72
CA ASN A 241 -4.14 20.57 -18.20
C ASN A 241 -2.70 20.19 -17.83
N ASP A 242 -1.90 19.77 -18.81
CA ASP A 242 -0.49 19.42 -18.63
C ASP A 242 0.35 20.61 -18.17
N GLU A 243 0.01 21.84 -18.57
CA GLU A 243 0.74 23.05 -18.15
C GLU A 243 0.58 23.29 -16.66
N LEU A 244 -0.63 23.08 -16.13
CA LEU A 244 -0.88 23.14 -14.68
C LEU A 244 -0.05 22.11 -13.92
N ILE A 245 -0.01 20.86 -14.41
CA ILE A 245 0.77 19.80 -13.79
C ILE A 245 2.25 20.16 -13.77
N GLN A 246 2.79 20.59 -14.92
CA GLN A 246 4.19 20.98 -15.05
C GLN A 246 4.52 22.16 -14.11
N GLU A 247 3.65 23.16 -14.04
CA GLU A 247 3.84 24.31 -13.14
C GLU A 247 3.89 23.89 -11.66
N ILE A 248 3.01 22.98 -11.24
CA ILE A 248 2.98 22.46 -9.87
C ILE A 248 4.26 21.67 -9.58
N GLU A 249 4.63 20.73 -10.44
CA GLU A 249 5.80 19.88 -10.24
C GLU A 249 7.11 20.70 -10.26
N GLU A 250 7.21 21.70 -11.12
CA GLU A 250 8.37 22.58 -11.19
C GLU A 250 8.49 23.46 -9.94
N LYS A 251 7.39 24.08 -9.48
CA LYS A 251 7.38 24.88 -8.23
C LYS A 251 7.76 24.04 -7.03
N ASP A 252 7.20 22.84 -6.91
CA ASP A 252 7.51 21.92 -5.82
C ASP A 252 8.98 21.47 -5.87
N SER A 253 9.48 21.13 -7.05
CA SER A 253 10.87 20.73 -7.25
C SER A 253 11.85 21.84 -6.88
N ILE A 254 11.60 23.08 -7.33
CA ILE A 254 12.45 24.24 -6.99
C ILE A 254 12.43 24.48 -5.48
N ARG A 255 11.25 24.54 -4.87
CA ARG A 255 11.11 24.77 -3.42
C ARG A 255 11.84 23.73 -2.58
N ILE A 256 11.69 22.46 -2.94
CA ILE A 256 12.37 21.35 -2.25
C ILE A 256 13.89 21.45 -2.45
N ALA A 257 14.34 21.70 -3.68
CA ALA A 257 15.78 21.83 -3.98
C ALA A 257 16.41 23.01 -3.24
N GLU A 258 15.74 24.16 -3.19
CA GLU A 258 16.20 25.33 -2.46
C GLU A 258 16.29 25.09 -0.95
N TRP A 259 15.29 24.39 -0.37
CA TRP A 259 15.28 24.04 1.04
C TRP A 259 16.46 23.13 1.39
N TYR A 260 16.69 22.06 0.60
CA TYR A 260 17.82 21.17 0.83
C TYR A 260 19.18 21.84 0.56
N ALA A 261 19.29 22.71 -0.43
CA ALA A 261 20.50 23.49 -0.68
C ALA A 261 20.83 24.42 0.51
N ALA A 262 19.83 25.09 1.07
CA ALA A 262 19.98 25.90 2.27
C ALA A 262 20.38 25.04 3.49
N LEU A 263 19.74 23.88 3.67
CA LEU A 263 20.09 22.94 4.72
C LEU A 263 21.57 22.52 4.64
N TRP A 264 22.04 22.10 3.47
CA TRP A 264 23.43 21.68 3.25
C TRP A 264 24.43 22.82 3.50
N LYS A 265 24.09 24.04 3.07
CA LYS A 265 24.93 25.23 3.25
C LYS A 265 25.06 25.59 4.72
N ASN A 266 23.98 25.44 5.50
CA ASN A 266 23.92 25.89 6.89
C ASN A 266 24.33 24.79 7.89
N ASP A 267 24.47 23.53 7.44
CA ASP A 267 24.81 22.40 8.31
C ASP A 267 26.25 22.46 8.78
N LYS A 268 26.41 22.84 10.05
CA LYS A 268 27.71 22.95 10.72
C LYS A 268 28.48 21.63 10.80
N GLY A 269 27.77 20.50 10.68
CA GLY A 269 28.37 19.17 10.73
C GLY A 269 29.21 18.81 9.51
N PHE A 270 29.14 19.60 8.43
CA PHE A 270 29.97 19.43 7.22
C PHE A 270 31.08 20.49 7.08
N GLN A 271 31.50 21.11 8.17
CA GLN A 271 32.63 22.04 8.12
C GLN A 271 33.89 21.37 7.55
N LYS A 272 34.59 22.07 6.63
CA LYS A 272 35.66 21.49 5.82
C LYS A 272 36.80 20.87 6.63
N ASP A 273 37.15 21.48 7.77
CA ASP A 273 38.36 21.10 8.53
C ASP A 273 38.07 20.01 9.59
N LEU A 274 36.82 19.87 10.06
CA LEU A 274 36.44 18.89 11.07
C LEU A 274 34.98 18.44 10.93
N PRO A 275 34.64 17.63 9.92
CA PRO A 275 33.28 17.10 9.78
C PRO A 275 32.86 16.28 10.99
N TRP A 276 31.60 16.46 11.44
CA TRP A 276 31.12 15.81 12.66
C TRP A 276 30.90 14.30 12.52
N PHE A 277 31.07 13.71 11.38
CA PHE A 277 31.07 12.25 11.21
C PHE A 277 32.43 11.60 11.45
N LEU A 278 33.54 12.39 11.55
CA LEU A 278 34.89 11.86 11.85
C LEU A 278 35.00 11.35 13.31
N PRO A 279 35.81 10.33 13.58
CA PRO A 279 36.04 9.86 14.94
C PRO A 279 36.81 10.89 15.78
N HIS A 280 36.72 10.74 17.11
CA HIS A 280 37.47 11.52 18.09
C HIS A 280 37.21 13.04 18.10
N ILE A 281 36.03 13.46 17.68
CA ILE A 281 35.60 14.85 17.80
C ILE A 281 35.33 15.17 19.28
N ASP A 282 35.69 16.38 19.72
CA ASP A 282 35.29 16.87 21.02
C ASP A 282 33.75 17.06 21.06
N THR A 283 33.10 16.35 21.96
CA THR A 283 31.65 16.39 22.19
C THR A 283 31.28 16.96 23.54
N SER A 284 32.21 17.68 24.19
CA SER A 284 31.99 18.25 25.53
C SER A 284 30.84 19.27 25.57
N ASP A 285 30.60 19.98 24.44
CA ASP A 285 29.51 20.95 24.25
C ASP A 285 28.24 20.34 23.62
N TRP A 286 28.23 19.01 23.39
CA TRP A 286 27.04 18.34 22.83
C TRP A 286 26.00 18.04 23.91
N LEU A 287 24.74 18.20 23.57
CA LEU A 287 23.62 17.81 24.40
C LEU A 287 23.56 16.27 24.53
N THR A 288 22.76 15.77 25.45
CA THR A 288 22.53 14.34 25.64
C THR A 288 21.05 14.05 25.49
N MET A 289 20.70 13.05 24.68
CA MET A 289 19.33 12.61 24.46
C MET A 289 19.21 11.12 24.61
N THR A 290 18.13 10.63 25.21
CA THR A 290 17.81 9.21 25.26
C THR A 290 17.16 8.76 23.94
N ILE A 291 17.72 7.73 23.33
CA ILE A 291 17.20 7.07 22.12
C ILE A 291 16.54 5.74 22.54
N PRO A 292 15.36 5.39 22.00
CA PRO A 292 14.53 6.14 21.07
C PRO A 292 13.78 7.33 21.71
N GLY A 293 13.40 8.30 20.89
CA GLY A 293 12.67 9.50 21.29
C GLY A 293 12.74 10.59 20.24
N TYR A 294 11.99 11.67 20.45
CA TYR A 294 11.97 12.85 19.60
C TYR A 294 12.69 13.98 20.29
N TRP A 295 13.60 14.67 19.60
CA TRP A 295 14.38 15.73 20.24
C TRP A 295 13.55 16.91 20.72
N SER A 296 12.46 17.27 20.01
CA SER A 296 11.58 18.37 20.41
C SER A 296 10.80 18.11 21.70
N ASP A 297 10.68 16.85 22.14
CA ASP A 297 10.07 16.53 23.43
C ASP A 297 10.99 16.84 24.62
N THR A 298 12.31 16.83 24.39
CA THR A 298 13.33 17.16 25.38
C THR A 298 13.88 18.58 25.19
N TYR A 299 14.02 19.02 23.94
CA TYR A 299 14.57 20.32 23.54
C TYR A 299 13.59 21.03 22.61
N PRO A 300 12.55 21.71 23.13
CA PRO A 300 11.48 22.30 22.31
C PRO A 300 11.93 23.36 21.32
N ASP A 301 13.09 23.99 21.57
CA ASP A 301 13.67 25.00 20.66
C ASP A 301 14.28 24.38 19.39
N ILE A 302 14.56 23.08 19.38
CA ILE A 302 15.10 22.37 18.20
C ILE A 302 13.93 21.73 17.45
N GLN A 303 13.58 22.29 16.30
CA GLN A 303 12.45 21.82 15.50
C GLN A 303 12.92 21.13 14.20
N ASN A 304 12.94 21.83 13.09
CA ASN A 304 13.28 21.28 11.78
C ASN A 304 14.73 21.61 11.38
N GLY A 305 15.28 20.82 10.47
CA GLY A 305 16.65 20.97 9.98
C GLY A 305 17.45 19.69 10.13
N SER A 306 18.74 19.80 10.44
CA SER A 306 19.60 18.66 10.69
C SER A 306 20.05 18.57 12.15
N VAL A 307 20.02 17.36 12.70
CA VAL A 307 20.52 17.03 14.03
C VAL A 307 21.48 15.83 13.91
N TRP A 308 22.63 15.94 14.51
CA TRP A 308 23.66 14.91 14.52
C TRP A 308 23.67 14.19 15.86
N PHE A 309 23.74 12.86 15.79
CA PHE A 309 23.78 11.97 16.95
C PHE A 309 25.05 11.14 16.93
N ARG A 310 25.62 10.87 18.10
CA ARG A 310 26.83 10.07 18.26
C ARG A 310 26.69 9.10 19.42
N LYS A 311 27.14 7.87 19.20
CA LYS A 311 27.21 6.84 20.24
C LYS A 311 28.49 6.05 20.11
N LYS A 312 29.19 5.89 21.23
CA LYS A 312 30.31 4.96 21.36
C LYS A 312 29.78 3.59 21.74
N VAL A 313 30.30 2.57 21.09
CA VAL A 313 29.99 1.17 21.33
C VAL A 313 31.27 0.37 21.47
N GLU A 314 31.32 -0.52 22.45
CA GLU A 314 32.46 -1.39 22.70
C GLU A 314 32.25 -2.72 21.96
N ILE A 315 33.22 -3.08 21.11
CA ILE A 315 33.16 -4.31 20.31
C ILE A 315 34.20 -5.29 20.85
N PRO A 316 33.76 -6.45 21.36
CA PRO A 316 34.64 -7.53 21.79
C PRO A 316 35.57 -8.02 20.64
N GLY A 317 36.79 -8.42 20.95
CA GLY A 317 37.78 -8.84 19.94
C GLY A 317 37.31 -9.99 19.03
N HIS A 318 36.50 -10.92 19.55
CA HIS A 318 35.95 -12.04 18.75
C HIS A 318 34.86 -11.62 17.73
N LEU A 319 34.32 -10.39 17.83
CA LEU A 319 33.37 -9.80 16.91
C LEU A 319 33.97 -8.79 15.94
N ALA A 320 35.22 -8.34 16.24
CA ALA A 320 35.93 -7.39 15.40
C ALA A 320 36.20 -7.95 14.00
N GLY A 321 36.12 -7.09 13.00
CA GLY A 321 36.37 -7.43 11.60
C GLY A 321 35.25 -8.22 10.90
N LYS A 322 34.17 -8.62 11.62
CA LYS A 322 33.05 -9.34 11.04
C LYS A 322 32.06 -8.42 10.34
N GLN A 323 31.28 -8.98 9.45
CA GLN A 323 30.11 -8.33 8.88
C GLN A 323 29.05 -8.17 9.97
N ALA A 324 28.31 -7.06 9.93
CA ALA A 324 27.27 -6.78 10.90
C ALA A 324 26.04 -6.15 10.25
N LYS A 325 24.94 -6.12 10.99
CA LYS A 325 23.72 -5.42 10.60
C LYS A 325 23.39 -4.35 11.64
N LEU A 326 23.34 -3.09 11.21
CA LEU A 326 22.96 -1.97 12.05
C LEU A 326 21.46 -1.69 11.86
N ILE A 327 20.69 -1.84 12.94
CA ILE A 327 19.25 -1.59 12.98
C ILE A 327 19.01 -0.34 13.81
N LEU A 328 18.40 0.68 13.20
CA LEU A 328 18.08 1.95 13.84
C LEU A 328 16.55 2.23 13.79
N GLY A 329 15.76 1.17 13.98
CA GLY A 329 14.31 1.26 14.05
C GLY A 329 13.70 1.99 12.85
N ARG A 330 13.05 3.11 13.14
CA ARG A 330 12.50 4.07 12.16
C ARG A 330 12.93 5.49 12.57
N ILE A 331 13.36 6.30 11.62
CA ILE A 331 13.82 7.67 11.86
C ILE A 331 12.95 8.64 11.06
N ILE A 332 12.58 9.78 11.65
CA ILE A 332 11.79 10.84 11.02
C ILE A 332 12.69 12.06 10.79
N ASP A 333 12.89 12.54 9.53
CA ASP A 333 12.33 11.99 8.26
C ASP A 333 13.39 11.18 7.52
N ALA A 334 14.59 11.73 7.33
CA ALA A 334 15.70 11.14 6.59
C ALA A 334 16.95 11.03 7.47
N ASP A 335 17.86 10.14 7.10
CA ASP A 335 19.12 9.98 7.82
C ASP A 335 20.29 9.66 6.90
N SER A 336 21.48 9.89 7.42
CA SER A 336 22.76 9.38 6.91
C SER A 336 23.58 8.84 8.07
N VAL A 337 24.11 7.63 7.90
CA VAL A 337 24.80 6.88 8.97
C VAL A 337 26.25 6.68 8.63
N TYR A 338 27.10 6.88 9.62
CA TYR A 338 28.53 6.69 9.56
C TYR A 338 29.01 5.79 10.70
N LEU A 339 30.02 4.97 10.45
CA LEU A 339 30.69 4.13 11.45
C LEU A 339 32.20 4.39 11.37
N ASN A 340 32.81 4.84 12.48
CA ASN A 340 34.24 5.19 12.54
C ASN A 340 34.70 6.19 11.46
N GLY A 341 33.79 7.09 11.05
CA GLY A 341 34.05 8.08 10.00
C GLY A 341 33.68 7.64 8.57
N GLU A 342 33.44 6.37 8.37
CA GLU A 342 33.07 5.81 7.05
C GLU A 342 31.56 5.80 6.84
N PHE A 343 31.11 6.17 5.65
CA PHE A 343 29.68 6.18 5.32
C PHE A 343 29.13 4.75 5.20
N VAL A 344 28.02 4.50 5.88
CA VAL A 344 27.35 3.18 5.92
C VAL A 344 26.12 3.15 5.03
N GLY A 345 25.27 4.18 5.11
CA GLY A 345 24.03 4.19 4.36
C GLY A 345 23.14 5.40 4.65
N THR A 346 22.05 5.51 3.90
CA THR A 346 21.08 6.61 4.02
C THR A 346 19.68 6.14 3.69
N THR A 347 18.69 6.78 4.30
CA THR A 347 17.26 6.59 3.98
C THR A 347 16.60 7.95 3.87
N GLY A 348 15.95 8.23 2.73
CA GLY A 348 15.50 9.57 2.35
C GLY A 348 14.13 10.00 2.91
N TYR A 349 13.38 9.13 3.60
CA TYR A 349 12.06 9.46 4.14
C TYR A 349 11.62 8.56 5.31
N GLN A 350 10.59 8.95 6.02
CA GLN A 350 10.27 8.46 7.37
C GLN A 350 9.78 7.00 7.47
N TYR A 351 9.21 6.38 6.43
CA TYR A 351 8.53 5.09 6.56
C TYR A 351 9.42 3.84 6.51
N PRO A 352 10.51 3.75 5.72
CA PRO A 352 11.33 2.55 5.70
C PRO A 352 12.02 2.30 7.04
N PRO A 353 12.10 1.05 7.52
CA PRO A 353 12.94 0.69 8.64
C PRO A 353 14.42 0.88 8.27
N ARG A 354 15.23 1.35 9.20
CA ARG A 354 16.65 1.55 9.05
C ARG A 354 17.38 0.25 9.32
N ARG A 355 17.86 -0.37 8.27
CA ARG A 355 18.58 -1.64 8.30
C ARG A 355 19.77 -1.51 7.36
N TYR A 356 20.95 -1.29 7.93
CA TYR A 356 22.18 -1.04 7.17
C TYR A 356 23.14 -2.21 7.33
N GLU A 357 23.61 -2.75 6.23
CA GLU A 357 24.64 -3.77 6.24
C GLU A 357 26.02 -3.11 6.48
N ILE A 358 26.75 -3.59 7.49
CA ILE A 358 28.09 -3.15 7.82
C ILE A 358 29.07 -4.14 7.19
N PRO A 359 29.93 -3.72 6.25
CA PRO A 359 30.91 -4.60 5.65
C PRO A 359 31.89 -5.15 6.65
N ALA A 360 32.48 -6.31 6.35
CA ALA A 360 33.59 -6.85 7.12
C ALA A 360 34.74 -5.82 7.22
N ASN A 361 35.44 -5.81 8.36
CA ASN A 361 36.53 -4.89 8.71
C ASN A 361 36.18 -3.43 9.00
N PHE A 362 34.89 -3.07 9.04
CA PHE A 362 34.46 -1.76 9.53
C PHE A 362 34.50 -1.67 11.05
N LEU A 363 34.15 -2.75 11.75
CA LEU A 363 34.17 -2.84 13.20
C LEU A 363 35.57 -3.24 13.68
N LYS A 364 36.09 -2.49 14.65
CA LYS A 364 37.40 -2.70 15.29
C LYS A 364 37.19 -3.26 16.70
N GLU A 365 38.17 -3.95 17.25
CA GLU A 365 38.22 -4.31 18.67
C GLU A 365 38.23 -3.03 19.53
N GLY A 366 37.49 -3.03 20.62
CA GLY A 366 37.35 -1.89 21.53
C GLY A 366 36.31 -0.85 21.07
N GLU A 367 36.61 0.41 21.36
CA GLU A 367 35.68 1.52 21.09
C GLU A 367 35.48 1.77 19.59
N ASN A 368 34.22 1.72 19.15
CA ASN A 368 33.76 2.13 17.83
C ASN A 368 32.71 3.27 17.98
N GLU A 369 32.58 4.09 16.96
CA GLU A 369 31.71 5.25 17.02
C GLU A 369 30.68 5.27 15.89
N ILE A 370 29.40 5.24 16.24
CA ILE A 370 28.25 5.35 15.31
C ILE A 370 27.82 6.80 15.31
N VAL A 371 27.72 7.39 14.11
CA VAL A 371 27.21 8.76 13.90
C VAL A 371 26.01 8.69 12.99
N VAL A 372 24.92 9.33 13.40
CA VAL A 372 23.68 9.44 12.62
C VAL A 372 23.33 10.90 12.43
N ARG A 373 23.31 11.35 11.20
CA ARG A 373 22.76 12.67 10.83
C ARG A 373 21.30 12.46 10.48
N VAL A 374 20.42 13.11 11.22
CA VAL A 374 18.98 13.04 10.97
C VAL A 374 18.50 14.38 10.40
N ILE A 375 17.66 14.33 9.37
CA ILE A 375 16.98 15.49 8.79
C ILE A 375 15.50 15.40 9.17
N SER A 376 14.96 16.47 9.75
CA SER A 376 13.52 16.65 9.91
C SER A 376 13.08 17.84 9.06
N ASN A 377 12.20 17.57 8.09
CA ASN A 377 11.71 18.61 7.18
C ASN A 377 10.34 19.16 7.63
N ILE A 378 9.53 18.36 8.35
CA ILE A 378 8.27 18.80 8.94
C ILE A 378 7.90 17.94 10.16
N GLY A 379 7.42 18.54 11.24
CA GLY A 379 6.96 17.85 12.43
C GLY A 379 8.06 17.40 13.39
N LYS A 380 7.84 16.30 14.12
CA LYS A 380 8.74 15.78 15.15
C LYS A 380 9.84 14.92 14.55
N GLY A 381 11.05 15.41 14.50
CA GLY A 381 12.22 14.61 14.12
C GLY A 381 12.75 13.74 15.26
N GLY A 382 13.31 12.58 14.93
CA GLY A 382 13.92 11.68 15.91
C GLY A 382 13.80 10.20 15.58
N PHE A 383 13.98 9.39 16.63
CA PHE A 383 13.98 7.93 16.57
C PHE A 383 12.68 7.40 17.16
N VAL A 384 11.90 6.71 16.35
CA VAL A 384 10.54 6.26 16.72
C VAL A 384 10.58 5.27 17.88
N PRO A 385 9.87 5.52 18.99
CA PRO A 385 9.83 4.60 20.14
C PRO A 385 9.30 3.21 19.79
N ASP A 386 9.59 2.23 20.66
CA ASP A 386 9.14 0.82 20.56
C ASP A 386 9.52 0.14 19.23
N LYS A 387 10.69 0.48 18.70
CA LYS A 387 11.34 -0.21 17.58
C LYS A 387 12.70 -0.75 18.04
N LEU A 388 13.24 -1.71 17.29
CA LEU A 388 14.56 -2.28 17.59
C LEU A 388 15.68 -1.31 17.20
N TYR A 389 16.58 -1.03 18.13
CA TYR A 389 17.83 -0.28 17.94
C TYR A 389 18.99 -1.13 18.39
N ALA A 390 19.73 -1.72 17.46
CA ALA A 390 20.74 -2.72 17.76
C ALA A 390 21.81 -2.81 16.67
N LEU A 391 23.01 -3.22 17.07
CA LEU A 391 24.05 -3.72 16.18
C LEU A 391 24.11 -5.24 16.34
N ILE A 392 23.83 -5.98 15.27
CA ILE A 392 23.79 -7.44 15.24
C ILE A 392 25.03 -7.93 14.50
N ILE A 393 25.83 -8.78 15.15
CA ILE A 393 27.06 -9.37 14.62
C ILE A 393 26.97 -10.88 14.85
N ASP A 394 26.82 -11.67 13.81
CA ASP A 394 26.49 -13.10 13.88
C ASP A 394 25.21 -13.33 14.74
N ASN A 395 25.36 -13.96 15.91
CA ASN A 395 24.28 -14.19 16.88
C ASN A 395 24.29 -13.22 18.06
N ASP A 396 25.25 -12.29 18.11
CA ASP A 396 25.38 -11.33 19.18
C ASP A 396 24.63 -10.04 18.84
N THR A 397 23.96 -9.50 19.84
CA THR A 397 23.19 -8.26 19.71
C THR A 397 23.67 -7.23 20.73
N ILE A 398 24.14 -6.09 20.24
CA ILE A 398 24.55 -4.95 21.05
C ILE A 398 23.41 -3.94 21.03
N ASP A 399 22.85 -3.64 22.21
CA ASP A 399 21.79 -2.64 22.36
C ASP A 399 22.30 -1.23 22.09
N LEU A 400 21.59 -0.47 21.28
CA LEU A 400 21.91 0.91 20.92
C LEU A 400 20.95 1.92 21.59
N THR A 401 20.05 1.47 22.42
CA THR A 401 19.17 2.38 23.20
C THR A 401 19.95 3.16 24.27
N GLY A 402 19.27 4.10 24.92
CA GLY A 402 19.86 4.90 25.99
C GLY A 402 20.50 6.20 25.51
N GLU A 403 21.49 6.69 26.22
CA GLU A 403 22.06 8.02 25.97
C GLU A 403 22.90 8.09 24.70
N TRP A 404 22.65 9.11 23.89
CA TRP A 404 23.43 9.52 22.74
C TRP A 404 23.81 11.01 22.88
N LYS A 405 24.97 11.39 22.42
CA LYS A 405 25.34 12.79 22.24
C LYS A 405 24.63 13.36 21.01
N MET A 406 24.06 14.56 21.11
CA MET A 406 23.39 15.23 19.99
C MET A 406 23.80 16.68 19.84
N LYS A 407 23.79 17.18 18.61
CA LYS A 407 24.04 18.59 18.29
C LYS A 407 23.28 19.00 17.04
N GLN A 408 22.64 20.17 17.08
CA GLN A 408 21.98 20.76 15.92
C GLN A 408 23.00 21.19 14.87
N GLY A 409 22.90 20.64 13.67
CA GLY A 409 23.74 21.01 12.53
C GLY A 409 23.22 22.25 11.83
N ALA A 410 21.94 22.27 11.48
CA ALA A 410 21.27 23.40 10.88
C ALA A 410 19.83 23.54 11.39
N GLU A 411 19.41 24.76 11.64
CA GLU A 411 18.02 25.13 11.86
C GLU A 411 17.40 25.52 10.52
N MET A 412 16.19 25.00 10.24
CA MET A 412 15.47 25.28 9.02
C MET A 412 13.99 25.58 9.31
N PRO A 413 13.31 26.38 8.50
CA PRO A 413 11.86 26.47 8.54
C PRO A 413 11.25 25.13 8.10
N PRO A 414 10.01 24.81 8.50
CA PRO A 414 9.31 23.65 7.97
C PRO A 414 9.27 23.67 6.43
N LEU A 415 9.56 22.54 5.79
CA LEU A 415 9.38 22.39 4.34
C LEU A 415 7.89 22.36 4.02
N ALA A 416 7.42 23.28 3.19
CA ALA A 416 6.03 23.28 2.77
C ALA A 416 5.67 21.99 2.02
N GLU A 417 4.45 21.51 2.22
CA GLU A 417 3.99 20.24 1.65
C GLU A 417 4.07 20.21 0.12
N GLN A 418 4.40 19.03 -0.40
CA GLN A 418 4.42 18.73 -1.82
C GLN A 418 3.01 18.39 -2.31
N THR A 419 2.66 18.82 -3.53
CA THR A 419 1.45 18.39 -4.21
C THR A 419 1.71 17.05 -4.91
N PHE A 420 1.20 15.99 -4.36
CA PHE A 420 1.29 14.67 -4.99
C PHE A 420 0.30 14.57 -6.16
N VAL A 421 0.70 15.01 -7.35
CA VAL A 421 -0.12 14.99 -8.57
C VAL A 421 -0.71 13.60 -8.82
N ARG A 422 0.06 12.54 -8.63
CA ARG A 422 -0.37 11.15 -8.80
C ARG A 422 -1.56 10.72 -7.90
N TRP A 423 -1.88 11.48 -6.85
CA TRP A 423 -3.00 11.21 -5.95
C TRP A 423 -4.28 11.95 -6.34
N LYS A 424 -4.23 12.77 -7.38
CA LYS A 424 -5.39 13.53 -7.86
C LYS A 424 -6.46 12.62 -8.45
N PRO A 425 -7.75 13.01 -8.40
CA PRO A 425 -8.87 12.17 -8.84
C PRO A 425 -8.71 11.64 -10.26
N VAL A 426 -9.22 10.43 -10.54
CA VAL A 426 -9.23 9.74 -11.85
C VAL A 426 -7.88 9.19 -12.30
N GLY A 427 -6.77 9.84 -11.96
CA GLY A 427 -5.47 9.56 -12.60
C GLY A 427 -5.03 8.10 -12.51
N LEU A 428 -5.19 7.46 -11.35
CA LEU A 428 -4.82 6.06 -11.14
C LEU A 428 -5.82 5.10 -11.80
N TYR A 429 -7.11 5.43 -11.76
CA TYR A 429 -8.12 4.66 -12.48
C TYR A 429 -7.76 4.53 -13.97
N ASN A 430 -7.51 5.64 -14.62
CA ASN A 430 -7.24 5.66 -16.07
C ASN A 430 -5.99 4.87 -16.45
N ALA A 431 -4.93 4.91 -15.64
CA ALA A 431 -3.63 4.32 -15.98
C ALA A 431 -3.39 2.93 -15.37
N MET A 432 -4.08 2.56 -14.29
CA MET A 432 -3.81 1.32 -13.55
C MET A 432 -5.01 0.38 -13.44
N VAL A 433 -6.25 0.89 -13.49
CA VAL A 433 -7.47 0.07 -13.40
C VAL A 433 -8.03 -0.20 -14.79
N ALA A 434 -8.24 0.84 -15.59
CA ALA A 434 -8.86 0.73 -16.92
C ALA A 434 -8.14 -0.27 -17.86
N PRO A 435 -6.79 -0.29 -17.95
CA PRO A 435 -6.07 -1.22 -18.84
C PRO A 435 -6.30 -2.70 -18.54
N VAL A 436 -6.75 -3.04 -17.35
CA VAL A 436 -6.89 -4.42 -16.87
C VAL A 436 -8.35 -4.87 -16.69
N THR A 437 -9.32 -4.03 -17.04
CA THR A 437 -10.75 -4.33 -16.85
C THR A 437 -11.27 -5.48 -17.72
N ASN A 438 -10.69 -5.71 -18.89
CA ASN A 438 -11.05 -6.83 -19.77
C ASN A 438 -10.63 -8.20 -19.23
N TYR A 439 -9.69 -8.26 -18.28
CA TYR A 439 -9.25 -9.52 -17.70
C TYR A 439 -10.30 -10.05 -16.72
N ARG A 440 -10.73 -11.29 -16.92
CA ARG A 440 -11.71 -11.93 -16.03
C ARG A 440 -11.09 -12.22 -14.68
N ILE A 441 -11.83 -11.93 -13.60
CA ILE A 441 -11.37 -12.11 -12.23
C ILE A 441 -12.42 -12.83 -11.37
N LYS A 442 -11.99 -13.35 -10.25
CA LYS A 442 -12.84 -13.95 -9.22
C LYS A 442 -13.45 -12.92 -8.28
N GLY A 443 -12.72 -11.84 -8.00
CA GLY A 443 -13.13 -10.77 -7.11
C GLY A 443 -12.02 -9.75 -6.84
N PHE A 444 -12.32 -8.84 -5.93
CA PHE A 444 -11.46 -7.72 -5.55
C PHE A 444 -10.94 -7.87 -4.12
N LEU A 445 -9.71 -7.41 -3.89
CA LEU A 445 -9.11 -7.18 -2.58
C LEU A 445 -8.77 -5.69 -2.47
N TRP A 446 -9.31 -5.01 -1.46
CA TRP A 446 -9.12 -3.57 -1.28
C TRP A 446 -8.59 -3.23 0.12
N TYR A 447 -7.46 -2.52 0.20
CA TYR A 447 -6.93 -2.02 1.46
C TYR A 447 -6.56 -0.54 1.32
N GLN A 448 -7.46 0.34 1.77
CA GLN A 448 -7.33 1.79 1.68
C GLN A 448 -8.24 2.45 2.72
N GLY A 449 -7.94 3.68 3.09
CA GLY A 449 -8.77 4.49 3.98
C GLY A 449 -7.97 5.59 4.66
N GLU A 450 -6.70 5.37 4.95
CA GLU A 450 -5.83 6.26 5.69
C GLU A 450 -5.78 7.66 5.08
N SER A 451 -5.69 7.74 3.76
CA SER A 451 -5.64 9.02 3.01
C SER A 451 -6.99 9.73 2.87
N ASN A 452 -8.06 9.15 3.42
CA ASN A 452 -9.39 9.76 3.49
C ASN A 452 -9.86 9.98 4.94
N ALA A 453 -8.97 9.76 5.92
CA ALA A 453 -9.34 9.87 7.34
C ALA A 453 -9.62 11.30 7.80
N ASP A 454 -9.17 12.31 7.08
CA ASP A 454 -9.52 13.73 7.29
C ASP A 454 -10.96 14.05 6.88
N LYS A 455 -11.56 13.26 5.97
CA LYS A 455 -12.94 13.40 5.47
C LYS A 455 -13.73 12.08 5.58
N PRO A 456 -13.85 11.50 6.77
CA PRO A 456 -14.32 10.13 6.95
C PRO A 456 -15.78 9.93 6.54
N TYR A 457 -16.63 10.99 6.59
CA TYR A 457 -18.01 10.91 6.16
C TYR A 457 -18.19 10.78 4.66
N GLU A 458 -17.31 11.38 3.85
CA GLU A 458 -17.37 11.24 2.40
C GLU A 458 -17.08 9.79 1.97
N TYR A 459 -16.24 9.09 2.71
CA TYR A 459 -15.88 7.70 2.44
C TYR A 459 -17.11 6.75 2.47
N ARG A 460 -18.15 7.09 3.25
CA ARG A 460 -19.43 6.38 3.33
C ARG A 460 -20.16 6.32 1.98
N PHE A 461 -19.89 7.26 1.09
CA PHE A 461 -20.47 7.36 -0.25
C PHE A 461 -19.46 6.95 -1.33
N LEU A 462 -18.19 7.30 -1.15
CA LEU A 462 -17.14 7.01 -2.11
C LEU A 462 -16.87 5.51 -2.25
N LEU A 463 -16.79 4.76 -1.15
CA LEU A 463 -16.50 3.33 -1.21
C LEU A 463 -17.62 2.51 -1.90
N PRO A 464 -18.90 2.68 -1.57
CA PRO A 464 -19.98 2.06 -2.35
C PRO A 464 -19.92 2.39 -3.84
N LYS A 465 -19.64 3.66 -4.19
CA LYS A 465 -19.56 4.09 -5.59
C LYS A 465 -18.36 3.52 -6.32
N LEU A 466 -17.21 3.38 -5.67
CA LEU A 466 -16.06 2.69 -6.24
C LEU A 466 -16.37 1.22 -6.53
N ILE A 467 -17.08 0.53 -5.62
CA ILE A 467 -17.48 -0.88 -5.80
C ILE A 467 -18.41 -1.02 -7.00
N GLU A 468 -19.42 -0.17 -7.10
CA GLU A 468 -20.32 -0.10 -8.26
C GLU A 468 -19.54 0.13 -9.55
N ASN A 469 -18.72 1.18 -9.61
CA ASN A 469 -17.90 1.54 -10.78
C ASN A 469 -17.06 0.35 -11.28
N TRP A 470 -16.33 -0.30 -10.40
CA TRP A 470 -15.46 -1.40 -10.81
C TRP A 470 -16.20 -2.67 -11.23
N ARG A 471 -17.37 -2.95 -10.65
CA ARG A 471 -18.24 -4.04 -11.09
C ARG A 471 -18.82 -3.78 -12.49
N ASP A 472 -19.30 -2.56 -12.71
CA ASP A 472 -19.86 -2.14 -14.00
C ASP A 472 -18.82 -2.21 -15.12
N ASP A 473 -17.61 -1.72 -14.88
CA ASP A 473 -16.54 -1.74 -15.88
C ASP A 473 -16.16 -3.15 -16.33
N ARG A 474 -16.19 -4.12 -15.41
CA ARG A 474 -15.81 -5.50 -15.72
C ARG A 474 -16.92 -6.32 -16.37
N ARG A 475 -18.18 -5.89 -16.24
CA ARG A 475 -19.35 -6.57 -16.82
C ARG A 475 -19.42 -8.07 -16.47
N GLN A 476 -19.08 -8.40 -15.22
CA GLN A 476 -19.12 -9.77 -14.69
C GLN A 476 -20.17 -9.96 -13.59
N GLY A 477 -21.10 -8.99 -13.44
CA GLY A 477 -22.10 -8.97 -12.37
C GLY A 477 -21.50 -8.58 -11.01
N ASP A 478 -22.17 -8.98 -9.94
CA ASP A 478 -21.80 -8.65 -8.57
C ASP A 478 -20.59 -9.46 -8.10
N LEU A 479 -19.40 -9.12 -8.61
CA LEU A 479 -18.15 -9.75 -8.17
C LEU A 479 -17.93 -9.51 -6.67
N PRO A 480 -17.42 -10.51 -5.92
CA PRO A 480 -16.99 -10.35 -4.54
C PRO A 480 -16.02 -9.18 -4.37
N PHE A 481 -16.34 -8.27 -3.45
CA PHE A 481 -15.48 -7.15 -3.09
C PHE A 481 -15.09 -7.25 -1.61
N LEU A 482 -13.85 -7.67 -1.36
CA LEU A 482 -13.33 -7.91 -0.02
C LEU A 482 -12.43 -6.74 0.38
N PHE A 483 -12.70 -6.13 1.52
CA PHE A 483 -11.91 -4.98 1.95
C PHE A 483 -11.50 -5.05 3.40
N VAL A 484 -10.44 -4.32 3.74
CA VAL A 484 -9.87 -4.25 5.07
C VAL A 484 -10.41 -3.03 5.80
N GLN A 485 -10.97 -3.22 6.99
CA GLN A 485 -11.26 -2.14 7.92
C GLN A 485 -9.94 -1.67 8.55
N LEU A 486 -9.73 -0.35 8.66
CA LEU A 486 -8.47 0.23 9.13
C LEU A 486 -8.05 -0.31 10.50
N PRO A 487 -6.76 -0.66 10.68
CA PRO A 487 -6.19 -1.10 11.96
C PRO A 487 -6.11 0.05 12.97
N ASN A 488 -5.76 -0.26 14.20
CA ASN A 488 -5.42 0.74 15.22
C ASN A 488 -4.10 1.47 14.86
N TYR A 489 -4.04 2.77 15.20
CA TYR A 489 -2.88 3.62 14.92
C TYR A 489 -2.86 4.84 15.85
N GLY A 490 -1.67 5.34 16.19
CA GLY A 490 -1.50 6.49 17.07
C GLY A 490 -1.48 6.12 18.57
N LEU A 491 -1.37 7.13 19.41
CA LEU A 491 -1.33 6.93 20.86
C LEU A 491 -2.71 6.52 21.39
N PRO A 492 -2.77 5.60 22.36
CA PRO A 492 -4.01 5.30 23.07
C PRO A 492 -4.51 6.51 23.86
N VAL A 493 -5.82 6.59 24.06
CA VAL A 493 -6.45 7.70 24.78
C VAL A 493 -6.82 7.29 26.19
N SER A 494 -6.70 8.21 27.17
CA SER A 494 -7.09 7.99 28.55
C SER A 494 -8.58 8.16 28.82
N GLU A 495 -9.28 8.92 27.95
CA GLU A 495 -10.70 9.21 28.05
C GLU A 495 -11.41 9.03 26.69
N PRO A 496 -12.74 8.77 26.69
CA PRO A 496 -13.50 8.70 25.44
C PRO A 496 -13.38 10.01 24.65
N THR A 497 -13.10 9.89 23.35
CA THR A 497 -12.86 11.03 22.47
C THR A 497 -13.58 10.89 21.13
N GLU A 498 -13.60 11.94 20.34
CA GLU A 498 -13.94 11.87 18.93
C GLU A 498 -12.72 11.44 18.11
N SER A 499 -12.96 10.68 17.04
CA SER A 499 -11.90 10.11 16.21
C SER A 499 -12.35 10.02 14.75
N ASN A 500 -11.62 10.70 13.88
CA ASN A 500 -11.84 10.58 12.44
C ASN A 500 -11.51 9.17 11.92
N TRP A 501 -10.57 8.51 12.55
CA TRP A 501 -10.20 7.13 12.23
C TRP A 501 -11.33 6.14 12.58
N ALA A 502 -11.99 6.33 13.73
CA ALA A 502 -13.18 5.57 14.11
C ALA A 502 -14.35 5.84 13.17
N LEU A 503 -14.58 7.10 12.77
CA LEU A 503 -15.60 7.47 11.79
C LEU A 503 -15.34 6.85 10.42
N LEU A 504 -14.09 6.72 10.00
CA LEU A 504 -13.75 6.06 8.76
C LEU A 504 -14.02 4.55 8.84
N ARG A 505 -13.65 3.89 9.94
CA ARG A 505 -14.02 2.48 10.18
C ARG A 505 -15.54 2.28 10.19
N GLU A 506 -16.30 3.22 10.74
CA GLU A 506 -17.76 3.22 10.65
C GLU A 506 -18.23 3.32 9.20
N SER A 507 -17.63 4.17 8.39
CA SER A 507 -17.96 4.30 6.97
C SER A 507 -17.71 3.01 6.20
N GLN A 508 -16.64 2.29 6.52
CA GLN A 508 -16.35 0.94 6.01
C GLN A 508 -17.40 -0.07 6.48
N LEU A 509 -17.78 -0.06 7.77
CA LEU A 509 -18.82 -0.92 8.32
C LEU A 509 -20.21 -0.64 7.68
N VAL A 510 -20.55 0.62 7.45
CA VAL A 510 -21.78 1.00 6.75
C VAL A 510 -21.80 0.47 5.33
N THR A 511 -20.70 0.55 4.61
CA THR A 511 -20.56 -0.03 3.27
C THR A 511 -20.77 -1.55 3.30
N PHE A 512 -20.10 -2.26 4.22
CA PHE A 512 -20.29 -3.70 4.40
C PHE A 512 -21.75 -4.09 4.66
N LYS A 513 -22.47 -3.30 5.47
CA LYS A 513 -23.88 -3.56 5.77
C LYS A 513 -24.85 -3.26 4.61
N LYS A 514 -24.47 -2.37 3.68
CA LYS A 514 -25.36 -1.87 2.60
C LYS A 514 -25.10 -2.50 1.25
N VAL A 515 -23.85 -2.76 0.92
CA VAL A 515 -23.47 -3.25 -0.42
C VAL A 515 -23.42 -4.77 -0.43
N PRO A 516 -24.22 -5.43 -1.26
CA PRO A 516 -24.24 -6.90 -1.31
C PRO A 516 -22.93 -7.46 -1.87
N VAL A 517 -22.66 -8.75 -1.58
CA VAL A 517 -21.48 -9.49 -2.04
C VAL A 517 -20.18 -8.79 -1.65
N THR A 518 -20.14 -8.24 -0.42
CA THR A 518 -18.95 -7.63 0.18
C THR A 518 -18.51 -8.40 1.42
N GLY A 519 -17.22 -8.40 1.70
CA GLY A 519 -16.62 -8.92 2.93
C GLY A 519 -15.66 -7.91 3.56
N MET A 520 -15.66 -7.79 4.89
CA MET A 520 -14.83 -6.84 5.61
C MET A 520 -13.93 -7.53 6.62
N ALA A 521 -12.63 -7.53 6.37
CA ALA A 521 -11.64 -8.01 7.33
C ALA A 521 -11.41 -6.95 8.42
N VAL A 522 -11.85 -7.22 9.64
CA VAL A 522 -11.62 -6.35 10.80
C VAL A 522 -10.19 -6.52 11.27
N THR A 523 -9.43 -5.43 11.42
CA THR A 523 -7.99 -5.47 11.75
C THR A 523 -7.62 -4.56 12.93
N ILE A 524 -8.58 -4.29 13.79
CA ILE A 524 -8.42 -3.40 14.96
C ILE A 524 -7.31 -3.85 15.92
N ASP A 525 -6.92 -5.09 15.89
CA ASP A 525 -5.90 -5.75 16.69
C ASP A 525 -4.57 -5.98 15.97
N LEU A 526 -4.44 -5.57 14.72
CA LEU A 526 -3.28 -5.85 13.86
C LEU A 526 -2.42 -4.63 13.57
N GLY A 527 -2.78 -3.47 14.12
CA GLY A 527 -2.04 -2.23 13.92
C GLY A 527 -0.83 -2.08 14.86
N GLU A 528 -0.06 -1.04 14.61
CA GLU A 528 1.04 -0.57 15.45
C GLU A 528 0.83 0.90 15.77
N TRP A 529 0.87 1.27 17.07
CA TRP A 529 0.59 2.64 17.48
C TRP A 529 1.55 3.67 16.84
N ASN A 530 2.78 3.25 16.58
CA ASN A 530 3.89 4.07 16.11
C ASN A 530 4.21 3.86 14.63
N ASP A 531 3.45 3.03 13.90
CA ASP A 531 3.65 2.81 12.47
C ASP A 531 2.30 2.61 11.75
N ILE A 532 2.03 3.48 10.77
CA ILE A 532 0.85 3.37 9.91
C ILE A 532 0.89 2.14 8.98
N HIS A 533 2.07 1.49 8.89
CA HIS A 533 2.32 0.29 8.09
C HIS A 533 2.63 -0.93 9.00
N PRO A 534 1.64 -1.45 9.74
CA PRO A 534 1.88 -2.57 10.65
C PRO A 534 2.36 -3.81 9.90
N LEU A 535 3.24 -4.58 10.55
CA LEU A 535 3.89 -5.72 9.90
C LEU A 535 3.01 -6.97 9.80
N ARG A 536 1.97 -7.11 10.63
CA ARG A 536 1.10 -8.29 10.70
C ARG A 536 0.17 -8.42 9.48
N LYS A 537 0.75 -8.66 8.29
CA LYS A 537 0.02 -8.76 7.02
C LYS A 537 -0.54 -10.15 6.73
N LYS A 538 0.00 -11.19 7.38
CA LYS A 538 -0.48 -12.57 7.24
C LYS A 538 -1.91 -12.69 7.70
N GLU A 539 -2.19 -12.26 8.91
CA GLU A 539 -3.53 -12.31 9.49
C GLU A 539 -4.56 -11.47 8.72
N VAL A 540 -4.11 -10.38 8.08
CA VAL A 540 -4.98 -9.60 7.18
C VAL A 540 -5.36 -10.44 5.94
N GLY A 541 -4.38 -11.09 5.31
CA GLY A 541 -4.60 -12.00 4.17
C GLY A 541 -5.51 -13.16 4.52
N GLU A 542 -5.28 -13.81 5.68
CA GLU A 542 -6.09 -14.90 6.20
C GLU A 542 -7.55 -14.47 6.44
N ARG A 543 -7.78 -13.32 7.07
CA ARG A 543 -9.14 -12.77 7.30
C ARG A 543 -9.86 -12.44 5.98
N LEU A 544 -9.16 -11.94 4.97
CA LEU A 544 -9.74 -11.76 3.64
C LEU A 544 -10.06 -13.11 2.98
N ALA A 545 -9.21 -14.12 3.17
CA ALA A 545 -9.44 -15.47 2.64
C ALA A 545 -10.67 -16.13 3.26
N LEU A 546 -10.96 -15.95 4.55
CA LEU A 546 -12.19 -16.43 5.18
C LEU A 546 -13.44 -15.85 4.48
N TRP A 547 -13.44 -14.57 4.16
CA TRP A 547 -14.53 -13.93 3.42
C TRP A 547 -14.62 -14.44 1.98
N ALA A 548 -13.49 -14.67 1.30
CA ALA A 548 -13.49 -15.28 -0.03
C ALA A 548 -14.14 -16.66 -0.01
N GLN A 549 -13.77 -17.50 0.95
CA GLN A 549 -14.34 -18.84 1.13
C GLN A 549 -15.86 -18.80 1.28
N LYS A 550 -16.38 -17.88 2.09
CA LYS A 550 -17.84 -17.70 2.27
C LYS A 550 -18.53 -17.22 1.01
N ILE A 551 -18.03 -16.13 0.43
CA ILE A 551 -18.76 -15.39 -0.64
C ILE A 551 -18.44 -15.92 -2.03
N ALA A 552 -17.14 -16.14 -2.34
CA ALA A 552 -16.70 -16.52 -3.68
C ALA A 552 -16.70 -18.03 -3.93
N TYR A 553 -16.60 -18.83 -2.86
CA TYR A 553 -16.57 -20.29 -2.95
C TYR A 553 -17.82 -20.96 -2.34
N GLY A 554 -18.67 -20.18 -1.68
CA GLY A 554 -19.98 -20.64 -1.20
C GLY A 554 -19.94 -21.55 0.03
N GLU A 555 -18.88 -21.49 0.83
CA GLU A 555 -18.76 -22.26 2.07
C GLU A 555 -19.71 -21.70 3.15
N LYS A 556 -20.77 -22.43 3.45
CA LYS A 556 -21.84 -21.95 4.33
C LYS A 556 -21.48 -21.97 5.81
N ASN A 557 -20.60 -22.87 6.23
CA ASN A 557 -20.32 -23.12 7.66
C ASN A 557 -19.07 -22.42 8.18
N ILE A 558 -18.47 -21.54 7.38
CA ILE A 558 -17.27 -20.80 7.79
C ILE A 558 -17.64 -19.57 8.59
N VAL A 559 -16.96 -19.37 9.72
CA VAL A 559 -17.00 -18.11 10.48
C VAL A 559 -15.95 -17.18 9.89
N CYS A 560 -16.37 -16.11 9.25
CA CYS A 560 -15.49 -15.20 8.50
C CYS A 560 -15.37 -13.79 9.10
N SER A 561 -16.12 -13.52 10.16
CA SER A 561 -16.12 -12.25 10.87
C SER A 561 -16.17 -12.45 12.37
N GLY A 562 -15.60 -11.51 13.11
CA GLY A 562 -15.93 -11.31 14.50
C GLY A 562 -17.29 -10.63 14.68
N PRO A 563 -17.69 -10.35 15.95
CA PRO A 563 -18.99 -9.78 16.27
C PRO A 563 -19.25 -8.43 15.57
N ILE A 564 -20.41 -8.33 14.95
CA ILE A 564 -20.91 -7.10 14.30
C ILE A 564 -22.11 -6.59 15.09
N TYR A 565 -22.01 -5.35 15.61
CA TYR A 565 -23.13 -4.73 16.33
C TYR A 565 -24.42 -4.71 15.50
N GLU A 566 -25.52 -5.13 16.14
CA GLU A 566 -26.86 -5.18 15.52
C GLU A 566 -27.83 -4.17 16.13
N SER A 567 -28.04 -4.22 17.44
CA SER A 567 -29.04 -3.38 18.13
C SER A 567 -28.76 -3.24 19.62
N ILE A 568 -29.45 -2.27 20.25
CA ILE A 568 -29.44 -2.05 21.70
C ILE A 568 -30.81 -2.28 22.33
N GLU A 569 -30.82 -2.59 23.63
CA GLU A 569 -31.98 -2.56 24.51
C GLU A 569 -31.58 -1.90 25.83
N VAL A 570 -32.29 -0.86 26.24
CA VAL A 570 -32.04 -0.16 27.54
C VAL A 570 -32.83 -0.84 28.62
N LYS A 571 -32.17 -1.31 29.69
CA LYS A 571 -32.79 -1.92 30.87
C LYS A 571 -32.25 -1.27 32.14
N GLY A 572 -33.07 -0.43 32.77
CA GLY A 572 -32.66 0.30 33.97
C GLY A 572 -31.47 1.23 33.70
N ASN A 573 -30.38 1.02 34.41
CA ASN A 573 -29.15 1.78 34.32
C ASN A 573 -28.10 1.15 33.36
N ALA A 574 -28.50 0.18 32.53
CA ALA A 574 -27.60 -0.51 31.64
C ALA A 574 -28.16 -0.58 30.22
N ILE A 575 -27.25 -0.66 29.24
CA ILE A 575 -27.54 -0.95 27.83
C ILE A 575 -27.08 -2.38 27.51
N TRP A 576 -27.96 -3.13 26.87
CA TRP A 576 -27.71 -4.47 26.36
C TRP A 576 -27.50 -4.42 24.87
N LEU A 577 -26.36 -4.95 24.41
CA LEU A 577 -25.93 -4.95 23.01
C LEU A 577 -26.14 -6.33 22.41
N LYS A 578 -26.77 -6.39 21.25
CA LYS A 578 -26.89 -7.60 20.41
C LYS A 578 -25.94 -7.55 19.24
N PHE A 579 -25.42 -8.72 18.88
CA PHE A 579 -24.46 -8.86 17.79
C PHE A 579 -24.86 -9.95 16.81
N LYS A 580 -24.50 -9.75 15.53
CA LYS A 580 -24.42 -10.78 14.49
C LYS A 580 -23.00 -11.29 14.37
N GLU A 581 -22.80 -12.33 13.56
CA GLU A 581 -21.49 -12.95 13.27
C GLU A 581 -20.70 -13.33 14.54
N ILE A 582 -21.41 -13.81 15.57
CA ILE A 582 -20.80 -14.19 16.85
C ILE A 582 -20.10 -15.55 16.83
N GLY A 583 -20.15 -16.28 15.72
CA GLY A 583 -19.57 -17.63 15.60
C GLY A 583 -20.12 -18.58 16.67
N SER A 584 -19.21 -19.30 17.35
CA SER A 584 -19.55 -20.21 18.46
C SER A 584 -19.85 -19.50 19.79
N GLY A 585 -19.84 -18.15 19.81
CA GLY A 585 -20.18 -17.32 20.96
C GLY A 585 -19.17 -16.20 21.23
N LEU A 586 -19.60 -15.21 22.02
CA LEU A 586 -18.77 -14.08 22.41
C LEU A 586 -17.73 -14.49 23.47
N VAL A 587 -16.54 -13.89 23.40
CA VAL A 587 -15.49 -14.01 24.42
C VAL A 587 -14.81 -12.67 24.65
N ALA A 588 -14.32 -12.47 25.85
CA ALA A 588 -13.32 -11.45 26.15
C ALA A 588 -11.94 -12.09 25.96
N LYS A 589 -11.10 -11.56 25.07
CA LYS A 589 -9.79 -12.11 24.77
C LYS A 589 -8.95 -12.23 26.06
N ASP A 590 -8.20 -13.32 26.18
CA ASP A 590 -7.33 -13.63 27.32
C ASP A 590 -8.07 -13.73 28.68
N ASN A 591 -9.39 -13.92 28.65
CA ASN A 591 -10.26 -13.93 29.84
C ASN A 591 -10.15 -12.67 30.72
N LEU A 592 -9.75 -11.56 30.15
CA LEU A 592 -9.71 -10.26 30.82
C LEU A 592 -11.10 -9.61 30.83
N PRO A 593 -11.40 -8.69 31.78
CA PRO A 593 -12.61 -7.88 31.71
C PRO A 593 -12.71 -7.14 30.36
N LEU A 594 -13.93 -7.02 29.81
CA LEU A 594 -14.16 -6.24 28.60
C LEU A 594 -13.75 -4.78 28.78
N LYS A 595 -13.08 -4.22 27.78
CA LYS A 595 -12.56 -2.85 27.76
C LYS A 595 -13.00 -2.10 26.53
N GLU A 596 -12.65 -0.81 26.46
CA GLU A 596 -12.94 0.11 25.32
C GLU A 596 -14.45 0.33 25.09
N PHE A 597 -15.28 0.13 26.10
CA PHE A 597 -16.67 0.53 26.07
C PHE A 597 -16.82 1.89 26.74
N ALA A 598 -17.53 2.81 26.06
CA ALA A 598 -17.93 4.10 26.59
C ALA A 598 -19.45 4.23 26.55
N ILE A 599 -20.04 4.87 27.56
CA ILE A 599 -21.50 5.03 27.71
C ILE A 599 -21.84 6.49 27.98
N ALA A 600 -22.96 6.97 27.42
CA ALA A 600 -23.43 8.33 27.64
C ALA A 600 -24.89 8.35 28.08
N GLY A 601 -25.23 9.36 28.90
CA GLY A 601 -26.59 9.74 29.26
C GLY A 601 -27.19 10.78 28.31
N PRO A 602 -28.34 11.39 28.68
CA PRO A 602 -29.00 12.43 27.86
C PRO A 602 -28.14 13.70 27.65
N ASP A 603 -27.11 13.89 28.46
CA ASP A 603 -26.12 14.97 28.34
C ASP A 603 -25.12 14.74 27.18
N ARG A 604 -25.14 13.56 26.54
CA ARG A 604 -24.28 13.13 25.44
C ARG A 604 -22.79 13.09 25.78
N LYS A 605 -22.43 13.09 27.08
CA LYS A 605 -21.03 12.97 27.52
C LYS A 605 -20.68 11.52 27.74
N PHE A 606 -19.68 11.04 26.97
CA PHE A 606 -19.20 9.67 27.11
C PHE A 606 -18.21 9.55 28.27
N VAL A 607 -18.37 8.49 29.05
CA VAL A 607 -17.43 8.07 30.09
C VAL A 607 -17.11 6.59 29.86
N TRP A 608 -15.97 6.13 30.36
CA TRP A 608 -15.64 4.70 30.33
C TRP A 608 -16.66 3.91 31.13
N ALA A 609 -17.05 2.77 30.57
CA ALA A 609 -18.10 1.91 31.14
C ALA A 609 -17.55 0.54 31.55
N ASN A 610 -18.23 -0.08 32.49
CA ASN A 610 -18.12 -1.51 32.72
C ASN A 610 -18.88 -2.27 31.64
N ALA A 611 -18.36 -3.44 31.24
CA ALA A 611 -19.03 -4.32 30.29
C ALA A 611 -18.83 -5.79 30.69
N GLU A 612 -19.84 -6.62 30.45
CA GLU A 612 -19.78 -8.05 30.71
C GLU A 612 -20.55 -8.82 29.63
N ILE A 613 -20.08 -10.02 29.28
CA ILE A 613 -20.76 -10.94 28.38
C ILE A 613 -21.81 -11.71 29.17
N VAL A 614 -23.07 -11.64 28.74
CA VAL A 614 -24.19 -12.41 29.33
C VAL A 614 -24.85 -13.20 28.20
N GLY A 615 -24.52 -14.47 28.11
CA GLY A 615 -24.92 -15.32 26.95
C GLY A 615 -24.32 -14.78 25.66
N ASN A 616 -25.18 -14.42 24.68
CA ASN A 616 -24.76 -13.86 23.38
C ASN A 616 -24.95 -12.34 23.29
N MET A 617 -25.00 -11.66 24.44
CA MET A 617 -25.15 -10.21 24.55
C MET A 617 -24.04 -9.62 25.40
N VAL A 618 -23.79 -8.32 25.25
CA VAL A 618 -22.92 -7.56 26.13
C VAL A 618 -23.78 -6.55 26.92
N ARG A 619 -23.68 -6.60 28.24
CA ARG A 619 -24.27 -5.60 29.15
C ARG A 619 -23.25 -4.51 29.42
N VAL A 620 -23.64 -3.25 29.28
CA VAL A 620 -22.77 -2.07 29.48
C VAL A 620 -23.42 -1.11 30.46
N TRP A 621 -22.67 -0.67 31.49
CA TRP A 621 -23.17 0.28 32.50
C TRP A 621 -22.04 1.13 33.08
N SER A 622 -22.41 2.21 33.75
CA SER A 622 -21.49 3.04 34.55
C SER A 622 -22.24 3.68 35.72
N ASP A 623 -21.62 3.69 36.85
CA ASP A 623 -22.20 4.36 38.07
C ASP A 623 -22.31 5.88 37.86
N LYS A 624 -21.56 6.44 36.91
CA LYS A 624 -21.61 7.85 36.53
C LYS A 624 -22.81 8.19 35.63
N VAL A 625 -23.52 7.17 35.07
CA VAL A 625 -24.59 7.37 34.08
C VAL A 625 -25.84 6.59 34.52
N ALA A 626 -26.71 7.23 35.26
CA ALA A 626 -27.92 6.60 35.78
C ALA A 626 -28.98 6.29 34.72
N LYS A 627 -29.02 7.05 33.60
CA LYS A 627 -29.95 6.90 32.48
C LYS A 627 -29.17 6.83 31.17
N PRO A 628 -28.62 5.69 30.82
CA PRO A 628 -27.81 5.58 29.63
C PRO A 628 -28.69 5.63 28.36
N VAL A 629 -28.18 6.27 27.29
CA VAL A 629 -28.84 6.39 25.98
C VAL A 629 -27.98 5.91 24.81
N ALA A 630 -26.65 5.89 24.97
CA ALA A 630 -25.75 5.48 23.90
C ALA A 630 -24.50 4.76 24.44
N VAL A 631 -23.95 3.89 23.59
CA VAL A 631 -22.69 3.16 23.81
C VAL A 631 -21.81 3.30 22.59
N ARG A 632 -20.51 3.43 22.82
CA ARG A 632 -19.44 3.30 21.79
C ARG A 632 -18.50 2.18 22.21
N TYR A 633 -17.98 1.43 21.24
CA TYR A 633 -16.97 0.40 21.45
C TYR A 633 -15.78 0.64 20.52
N ALA A 634 -14.57 0.61 21.09
CA ALA A 634 -13.31 0.80 20.37
C ALA A 634 -13.31 2.09 19.52
N TRP A 635 -13.91 3.16 20.04
CA TRP A 635 -14.12 4.43 19.36
C TRP A 635 -12.96 5.40 19.62
N ALA A 636 -11.80 5.09 19.01
CA ALA A 636 -10.57 5.89 19.09
C ALA A 636 -9.70 5.58 17.86
N ASP A 637 -8.66 6.36 17.61
CA ASP A 637 -7.65 6.04 16.60
C ASP A 637 -6.95 4.73 16.97
N ASN A 638 -6.52 4.61 18.23
CA ASN A 638 -5.90 3.42 18.79
C ASN A 638 -6.64 2.92 20.05
N PRO A 639 -7.70 2.13 19.89
CA PRO A 639 -8.33 1.45 21.01
C PRO A 639 -7.51 0.19 21.40
N ALA A 640 -6.33 0.41 21.98
CA ALA A 640 -5.30 -0.61 22.19
C ALA A 640 -5.76 -1.80 23.06
N ASN A 641 -6.80 -1.60 23.88
CA ASN A 641 -7.32 -2.62 24.78
C ASN A 641 -8.61 -3.28 24.29
N ALA A 642 -9.03 -3.05 23.04
CA ALA A 642 -10.24 -3.64 22.49
C ALA A 642 -10.14 -5.17 22.48
N ASN A 643 -11.01 -5.85 23.25
CA ASN A 643 -10.90 -7.28 23.53
C ASN A 643 -12.20 -8.07 23.41
N LEU A 644 -13.23 -7.52 22.74
CA LEU A 644 -14.42 -8.29 22.40
C LEU A 644 -14.18 -9.09 21.12
N TYR A 645 -14.31 -10.43 21.20
CA TYR A 645 -14.05 -11.38 20.11
C TYR A 645 -15.16 -12.42 20.04
N ASN A 646 -15.16 -13.23 19.01
CA ASN A 646 -15.82 -14.53 19.02
C ASN A 646 -14.83 -15.65 19.40
N LYS A 647 -15.35 -16.87 19.60
CA LYS A 647 -14.52 -18.04 19.95
C LYS A 647 -13.58 -18.50 18.83
N GLU A 648 -13.77 -18.04 17.63
CA GLU A 648 -12.91 -18.27 16.46
C GLU A 648 -11.76 -17.25 16.37
N ASP A 649 -11.52 -16.49 17.45
CA ASP A 649 -10.47 -15.48 17.59
C ASP A 649 -10.55 -14.33 16.56
N LEU A 650 -11.77 -13.96 16.14
CA LEU A 650 -12.01 -12.82 15.27
C LEU A 650 -12.54 -11.63 16.08
N PRO A 651 -11.94 -10.43 15.96
CA PRO A 651 -12.29 -9.26 16.76
C PRO A 651 -13.61 -8.63 16.31
N ALA A 652 -14.34 -8.04 17.26
CA ALA A 652 -15.51 -7.24 16.96
C ALA A 652 -15.12 -5.95 16.22
N SER A 653 -15.92 -5.61 15.20
CA SER A 653 -15.78 -4.31 14.55
C SER A 653 -16.11 -3.17 15.52
N PRO A 654 -15.35 -2.07 15.58
CA PRO A 654 -15.72 -0.86 16.28
C PRO A 654 -17.10 -0.34 15.84
N PHE A 655 -17.83 0.23 16.78
CA PHE A 655 -19.16 0.76 16.50
C PHE A 655 -19.57 1.87 17.46
N ARG A 656 -20.59 2.61 17.10
CA ARG A 656 -21.38 3.47 18.00
C ARG A 656 -22.87 3.21 17.81
N THR A 657 -23.64 3.56 18.82
CA THR A 657 -25.12 3.45 18.81
C THR A 657 -25.80 4.82 18.69
N ASP A 658 -25.05 5.88 18.83
CA ASP A 658 -25.46 7.27 18.65
C ASP A 658 -25.35 7.73 17.19
N ASN A 659 -25.90 8.91 16.92
CA ASN A 659 -25.86 9.57 15.61
C ASN A 659 -25.50 11.07 15.70
N TRP A 660 -24.94 11.49 16.82
CA TRP A 660 -24.52 12.87 17.06
C TRP A 660 -23.00 13.02 17.12
#